data_eca67180b167067ee69d14d6307e5d1f
#
_entry.id   eca67180b167067ee69d14d6307e5d1f
#
_cell.length_a   1.000
_cell.length_b   1.000
_cell.length_c   1.000
_cell.angle_alpha   90.00
_cell.angle_beta   90.00
_cell.angle_gamma   90.00
#
_symmetry.space_group_name_H-M   'P 1'
#
loop_
_entity.id
_entity.type
_entity.pdbx_description
1 polymer ?
#
loop_
_entity_poly.entity_id
_entity_poly.type
_entity_poly.pdbx_seq_one_letter_code
_entity_poly.pdbx_strand_id
1 'polypeptide(L)'
;MKSILFASAAAAATLSVGAPAMAASQPTVDSGSSQVEELVVTGKLEEELPTKLAKQGVRVDVVTAAAIKNGQYVDIIQSLQSTVPGFYIAPKNGPFDYARISLQGSRTQDVLWLEDGVRLNNRLYGGGTTPLDTLPASMVERIEIVEGPQALFYGTQSIAGAVNIITRDFSDHTNGELTAGGDTNSSYHLDGYARGPLGPGRFVAYASADESKGFMPFPENEFQPSSTQRDRAYSAFSLGAKYRVDFSPQVRLTVSEQHNFGKLDYAVPEFVKTAFNNRNEDILTGKLDITASDTLQLFVKGYYHWWRSHYTEFDNDPSAPGGIDVVDDHDPWGYVDRGVNAMAELKPMRGVDVYLGYDFQNYYGSDAVLVIDKHSESVNALFGEISTTPELLHNLTLAAGVRYNAPSVGQNATVGTVSARYDFGGGFFLKAMAGNAFRLPTAEELFANDPFDERGNPDLKPETSKNLNVSLGGPVPGVGLHWEAIGFFRDIKNLIDYDTFDPVTGQDVFGNVAGTVRVRGGQFSVEGALTPEVSGSASYTYSSATQDGGPQITNIPVSLAKASLDYHPMELPFGVTASLNYVGSIYSSPAGGGPINFGDYVVFNISARLFIDQERHQRVDIGLNNVFDKRYATALSTGFDDNTGDPYVVHNLGQPRTFTVRFTYGF
;
A
#
# COMPACT_ATOMS: atom_id res chain seq x y z
N MET A 1 23.62 -32.27 0.57
CA MET A 1 23.03 -33.24 1.49
C MET A 1 23.25 -32.76 2.93
N LYS A 2 22.28 -32.11 3.50
CA LYS A 2 22.01 -32.07 4.96
C LYS A 2 20.63 -31.47 5.10
N SER A 3 19.66 -32.36 5.18
CA SER A 3 18.26 -32.06 5.50
C SER A 3 18.21 -31.56 6.95
N ILE A 4 17.73 -30.33 7.17
CA ILE A 4 17.35 -29.87 8.50
C ILE A 4 15.83 -30.03 8.57
N LEU A 5 15.40 -31.06 9.26
CA LEU A 5 14.03 -31.21 9.71
C LEU A 5 13.74 -30.10 10.74
N PHE A 6 12.84 -29.20 10.41
CA PHE A 6 12.16 -28.42 11.43
C PHE A 6 11.03 -29.25 12.03
N ALA A 7 11.24 -29.66 13.26
CA ALA A 7 10.23 -30.30 14.08
C ALA A 7 9.25 -29.23 14.57
N SER A 8 8.04 -29.29 14.08
CA SER A 8 6.91 -28.49 14.57
C SER A 8 6.55 -28.97 15.99
N ALA A 9 6.89 -28.18 16.98
CA ALA A 9 6.37 -28.34 18.33
C ALA A 9 5.03 -27.58 18.43
N ALA A 10 3.93 -28.28 18.15
CA ALA A 10 2.59 -27.82 18.49
C ALA A 10 2.39 -28.00 20.01
N ALA A 11 2.56 -26.96 20.78
CA ALA A 11 2.16 -26.92 22.19
C ALA A 11 0.65 -26.64 22.26
N ALA A 12 -0.15 -27.70 22.38
CA ALA A 12 -1.56 -27.61 22.73
C ALA A 12 -1.68 -27.25 24.22
N ALA A 13 -1.90 -25.96 24.50
CA ALA A 13 -2.29 -25.53 25.84
C ALA A 13 -3.82 -25.63 25.95
N THR A 14 -4.31 -26.69 26.61
CA THR A 14 -5.71 -26.81 27.03
C THR A 14 -5.94 -25.90 28.24
N LEU A 15 -6.50 -24.71 28.00
CA LEU A 15 -7.06 -23.88 29.06
C LEU A 15 -8.58 -24.09 29.10
N SER A 16 -9.04 -24.86 30.08
CA SER A 16 -10.44 -24.91 30.47
C SER A 16 -10.76 -23.69 31.32
N VAL A 17 -11.45 -22.71 30.77
CA VAL A 17 -12.03 -21.61 31.55
C VAL A 17 -13.54 -21.71 31.50
N GLY A 18 -14.15 -21.95 32.66
CA GLY A 18 -15.59 -21.87 32.82
C GLY A 18 -16.07 -20.42 32.66
N ALA A 19 -17.01 -20.20 31.79
CA ALA A 19 -17.63 -18.90 31.54
C ALA A 19 -18.78 -18.62 32.48
N PRO A 20 -18.92 -17.39 33.02
CA PRO A 20 -20.22 -16.86 33.38
C PRO A 20 -20.80 -16.14 32.18
N ALA A 21 -22.02 -16.51 31.79
CA ALA A 21 -22.80 -15.83 30.79
C ALA A 21 -23.14 -14.39 31.24
N MET A 22 -22.59 -13.40 30.57
CA MET A 22 -23.09 -12.05 30.59
C MET A 22 -23.52 -11.67 29.17
N ALA A 23 -24.73 -11.16 29.06
CA ALA A 23 -25.31 -10.69 27.80
C ALA A 23 -24.41 -9.58 27.19
N ALA A 24 -23.74 -9.91 26.13
CA ALA A 24 -23.02 -8.94 25.31
C ALA A 24 -24.03 -8.15 24.48
N SER A 25 -24.01 -6.84 24.59
CA SER A 25 -24.59 -5.95 23.60
C SER A 25 -23.99 -6.26 22.25
N GLN A 26 -24.81 -6.62 21.26
CA GLN A 26 -24.37 -6.88 19.89
C GLN A 26 -23.60 -5.67 19.38
N PRO A 27 -22.40 -5.83 18.82
CA PRO A 27 -21.83 -4.81 17.97
C PRO A 27 -22.75 -4.71 16.74
N THR A 28 -23.29 -3.55 16.50
CA THR A 28 -23.94 -3.22 15.22
C THR A 28 -22.91 -3.46 14.14
N VAL A 29 -23.19 -4.41 13.25
CA VAL A 29 -22.39 -4.68 12.05
C VAL A 29 -22.51 -3.45 11.18
N ASP A 30 -21.47 -2.61 11.22
CA ASP A 30 -21.43 -1.40 10.43
C ASP A 30 -21.22 -1.79 8.97
N SER A 31 -22.23 -1.48 8.17
CA SER A 31 -22.17 -1.62 6.72
C SER A 31 -21.17 -0.62 6.20
N GLY A 32 -20.08 -1.13 5.57
CA GLY A 32 -18.94 -0.38 5.08
C GLY A 32 -19.28 0.95 4.40
N SER A 33 -19.56 1.95 5.20
CA SER A 33 -19.58 3.34 4.77
C SER A 33 -18.20 3.92 5.09
N SER A 34 -17.60 4.59 4.13
CA SER A 34 -16.36 5.34 4.27
C SER A 34 -16.52 6.57 5.18
N GLN A 35 -17.23 6.44 6.28
CA GLN A 35 -17.30 7.52 7.26
C GLN A 35 -16.12 7.40 8.23
N VAL A 36 -15.03 8.05 7.86
CA VAL A 36 -13.83 8.23 8.68
C VAL A 36 -14.17 8.70 10.11
N GLU A 37 -15.33 9.36 10.30
CA GLU A 37 -15.76 9.88 11.59
C GLU A 37 -16.20 8.80 12.60
N GLU A 38 -16.65 7.62 12.14
CA GLU A 38 -17.09 6.54 13.03
C GLU A 38 -15.97 5.52 13.38
N LEU A 39 -14.91 5.45 12.58
CA LEU A 39 -13.87 4.41 12.70
C LEU A 39 -12.76 4.72 13.70
N VAL A 40 -12.60 5.96 14.16
CA VAL A 40 -11.50 6.38 15.05
C VAL A 40 -12.04 6.79 16.42
N VAL A 41 -12.50 5.82 17.21
CA VAL A 41 -13.20 6.11 18.47
C VAL A 41 -12.29 6.27 19.70
N THR A 42 -11.01 5.90 19.66
CA THR A 42 -10.15 5.96 20.87
C THR A 42 -8.70 6.33 20.57
N GLY A 43 -8.46 7.00 19.48
CA GLY A 43 -7.12 7.33 19.03
C GLY A 43 -6.42 8.34 19.93
N LYS A 44 -5.14 8.37 19.81
CA LYS A 44 -4.28 9.48 20.22
C LYS A 44 -3.98 10.30 18.98
N LEU A 45 -3.19 11.35 19.13
CA LEU A 45 -2.98 12.36 18.11
C LEU A 45 -2.62 11.82 16.72
N GLU A 46 -1.77 10.78 16.65
CA GLU A 46 -1.36 10.17 15.38
C GLU A 46 -2.51 9.40 14.71
N GLU A 47 -3.23 8.59 15.48
CA GLU A 47 -4.35 7.80 14.96
C GLU A 47 -5.55 8.67 14.54
N GLU A 48 -5.71 9.85 15.16
CA GLU A 48 -6.76 10.81 14.81
C GLU A 48 -6.42 11.69 13.60
N LEU A 49 -5.15 11.72 13.16
CA LEU A 49 -4.71 12.62 12.10
C LEU A 49 -5.52 12.48 10.81
N PRO A 50 -5.82 11.29 10.26
CA PRO A 50 -6.64 11.16 9.06
C PRO A 50 -8.04 11.78 9.21
N THR A 51 -8.69 11.58 10.36
CA THR A 51 -10.01 12.18 10.66
C THR A 51 -9.92 13.71 10.73
N LYS A 52 -8.86 14.25 11.33
CA LYS A 52 -8.63 15.70 11.40
C LYS A 52 -8.40 16.28 10.01
N LEU A 53 -7.60 15.63 9.18
CA LEU A 53 -7.38 16.01 7.79
C LEU A 53 -8.68 15.98 6.97
N ALA A 54 -9.54 14.97 7.16
CA ALA A 54 -10.84 14.90 6.50
C ALA A 54 -11.74 16.09 6.87
N LYS A 55 -11.72 16.52 8.14
CA LYS A 55 -12.43 17.73 8.62
C LYS A 55 -11.87 19.02 8.05
N GLN A 56 -10.59 19.04 7.69
CA GLN A 56 -9.90 20.18 7.06
C GLN A 56 -10.08 20.23 5.55
N GLY A 57 -10.78 19.25 4.93
CA GLY A 57 -11.05 19.24 3.49
C GLY A 57 -10.16 18.33 2.66
N VAL A 58 -9.35 17.49 3.29
CA VAL A 58 -8.63 16.41 2.60
C VAL A 58 -9.57 15.23 2.37
N ARG A 59 -9.46 14.54 1.24
CA ARG A 59 -10.15 13.26 1.06
C ARG A 59 -9.36 12.15 1.74
N VAL A 60 -10.08 11.35 2.51
CA VAL A 60 -9.55 10.15 3.16
C VAL A 60 -10.49 9.00 2.87
N ASP A 61 -9.99 7.95 2.24
CA ASP A 61 -10.69 6.68 2.05
C ASP A 61 -10.19 5.67 3.07
N VAL A 62 -11.07 4.78 3.54
CA VAL A 62 -10.73 3.74 4.51
C VAL A 62 -11.23 2.38 4.03
N VAL A 63 -10.31 1.41 3.95
CA VAL A 63 -10.64 0.01 3.69
C VAL A 63 -10.60 -0.75 5.00
N THR A 64 -11.72 -1.27 5.44
CA THR A 64 -11.84 -1.96 6.75
C THR A 64 -11.41 -3.43 6.68
N ALA A 65 -11.04 -4.02 7.83
CA ALA A 65 -10.79 -5.45 7.94
C ALA A 65 -11.96 -6.31 7.44
N ALA A 66 -13.20 -5.85 7.67
CA ALA A 66 -14.39 -6.54 7.20
C ALA A 66 -14.47 -6.54 5.67
N ALA A 67 -14.20 -5.42 5.01
CA ALA A 67 -14.17 -5.33 3.55
C ALA A 67 -13.07 -6.22 2.96
N ILE A 68 -11.88 -6.22 3.56
CA ILE A 68 -10.76 -7.09 3.17
C ILE A 68 -11.17 -8.57 3.28
N LYS A 69 -11.72 -8.96 4.42
CA LYS A 69 -12.13 -10.34 4.70
C LYS A 69 -13.28 -10.80 3.81
N ASN A 70 -14.28 -9.95 3.58
CA ASN A 70 -15.43 -10.27 2.72
C ASN A 70 -15.04 -10.40 1.25
N GLY A 71 -14.03 -9.64 0.79
CA GLY A 71 -13.48 -9.75 -0.56
C GLY A 71 -12.59 -10.97 -0.79
N GLN A 72 -12.23 -11.73 0.25
CA GLN A 72 -11.34 -12.90 0.19
C GLN A 72 -9.97 -12.61 -0.40
N TYR A 73 -9.45 -11.40 -0.16
CA TYR A 73 -8.14 -10.99 -0.65
C TYR A 73 -7.00 -11.70 0.08
N VAL A 74 -5.95 -12.06 -0.64
CA VAL A 74 -4.75 -12.70 -0.09
C VAL A 74 -3.78 -11.66 0.42
N ASP A 75 -3.54 -10.63 -0.36
CA ASP A 75 -2.67 -9.52 -0.03
C ASP A 75 -3.41 -8.17 -0.04
N ILE A 76 -2.75 -7.14 0.45
CA ILE A 76 -3.32 -5.78 0.51
C ILE A 76 -3.46 -5.16 -0.89
N ILE A 77 -2.64 -5.57 -1.85
CA ILE A 77 -2.66 -5.07 -3.23
C ILE A 77 -4.01 -5.40 -3.88
N GLN A 78 -4.47 -6.65 -3.73
CA GLN A 78 -5.77 -7.09 -4.25
C GLN A 78 -6.92 -6.31 -3.62
N SER A 79 -6.85 -6.04 -2.31
CA SER A 79 -7.90 -5.31 -1.61
C SER A 79 -8.01 -3.86 -2.10
N LEU A 80 -6.89 -3.15 -2.21
CA LEU A 80 -6.84 -1.77 -2.70
C LEU A 80 -7.25 -1.65 -4.17
N GLN A 81 -6.78 -2.57 -5.00
CA GLN A 81 -7.18 -2.63 -6.41
C GLN A 81 -8.68 -2.78 -6.59
N SER A 82 -9.34 -3.51 -5.69
CA SER A 82 -10.77 -3.81 -5.81
C SER A 82 -11.67 -2.74 -5.18
N THR A 83 -11.19 -2.03 -4.14
CA THR A 83 -12.07 -1.20 -3.30
C THR A 83 -11.84 0.29 -3.44
N VAL A 84 -10.59 0.76 -3.63
CA VAL A 84 -10.26 2.20 -3.55
C VAL A 84 -10.49 2.90 -4.89
N PRO A 85 -11.31 3.96 -4.94
CA PRO A 85 -11.50 4.77 -6.14
C PRO A 85 -10.19 5.37 -6.65
N GLY A 86 -10.02 5.46 -7.96
CA GLY A 86 -8.84 6.09 -8.57
C GLY A 86 -7.51 5.38 -8.35
N PHE A 87 -7.51 4.23 -7.69
CA PHE A 87 -6.32 3.46 -7.38
C PHE A 87 -6.14 2.32 -8.38
N TYR A 88 -5.03 2.30 -9.08
CA TYR A 88 -4.60 1.21 -9.94
C TYR A 88 -3.35 0.59 -9.36
N ILE A 89 -3.37 -0.71 -9.14
CA ILE A 89 -2.21 -1.48 -8.73
C ILE A 89 -2.10 -2.68 -9.64
N ALA A 90 -0.96 -2.84 -10.26
CA ALA A 90 -0.64 -3.99 -11.09
C ALA A 90 0.55 -4.73 -10.48
N PRO A 91 0.33 -5.89 -9.83
CA PRO A 91 1.42 -6.74 -9.41
C PRO A 91 2.19 -7.20 -10.64
N LYS A 92 3.50 -7.30 -10.52
CA LYS A 92 4.37 -7.62 -11.66
C LYS A 92 4.05 -9.03 -12.19
N ASN A 93 3.93 -10.01 -11.30
CA ASN A 93 3.70 -11.40 -11.68
C ASN A 93 2.71 -12.16 -10.77
N GLY A 94 2.02 -11.52 -9.84
CA GLY A 94 1.06 -12.17 -8.95
C GLY A 94 1.09 -11.67 -7.50
N PRO A 95 0.46 -12.38 -6.56
CA PRO A 95 0.45 -12.00 -5.15
C PRO A 95 1.85 -11.89 -4.57
N PHE A 96 2.01 -11.02 -3.57
CA PHE A 96 3.26 -10.79 -2.84
C PHE A 96 4.43 -10.32 -3.71
N ASP A 97 4.16 -9.73 -4.89
CA ASP A 97 5.19 -9.18 -5.77
C ASP A 97 5.22 -7.65 -5.77
N TYR A 98 6.33 -7.11 -6.29
CA TYR A 98 6.38 -5.70 -6.62
C TYR A 98 5.21 -5.28 -7.48
N ALA A 99 4.67 -4.11 -7.21
CA ALA A 99 3.53 -3.60 -7.93
C ALA A 99 3.82 -2.22 -8.54
N ARG A 100 3.29 -2.00 -9.75
CA ARG A 100 3.13 -0.66 -10.29
C ARG A 100 1.89 -0.05 -9.71
N ILE A 101 2.00 1.20 -9.29
CA ILE A 101 0.95 1.88 -8.53
C ILE A 101 0.64 3.21 -9.20
N SER A 102 -0.64 3.53 -9.31
CA SER A 102 -1.11 4.84 -9.74
C SER A 102 -2.33 5.25 -8.92
N LEU A 103 -2.24 6.36 -8.22
CA LEU A 103 -3.33 7.02 -7.53
C LEU A 103 -3.69 8.29 -8.29
N GLN A 104 -4.91 8.36 -8.85
CA GLN A 104 -5.34 9.52 -9.64
C GLN A 104 -4.34 9.88 -10.75
N GLY A 105 -3.87 8.89 -11.53
CA GLY A 105 -2.93 9.09 -12.63
C GLY A 105 -1.50 9.43 -12.21
N SER A 106 -1.10 9.14 -10.96
CA SER A 106 0.27 9.34 -10.49
C SER A 106 1.23 8.28 -11.02
N ARG A 107 2.52 8.58 -10.94
CA ARG A 107 3.59 7.58 -11.06
C ARG A 107 3.68 6.79 -9.75
N THR A 108 4.30 5.61 -9.77
CA THR A 108 4.48 4.75 -8.59
C THR A 108 5.21 5.46 -7.45
N GLN A 109 6.28 6.19 -7.75
CA GLN A 109 7.11 6.93 -6.79
C GLN A 109 6.42 8.18 -6.18
N ASP A 110 5.23 8.54 -6.64
CA ASP A 110 4.47 9.69 -6.15
C ASP A 110 3.53 9.35 -4.98
N VAL A 111 3.46 8.07 -4.57
CA VAL A 111 2.61 7.57 -3.48
C VAL A 111 3.48 7.07 -2.32
N LEU A 112 3.24 7.61 -1.14
CA LEU A 112 3.91 7.16 0.08
C LEU A 112 3.15 6.00 0.71
N TRP A 113 3.89 4.99 1.16
CA TRP A 113 3.38 3.83 1.87
C TRP A 113 3.91 3.79 3.30
N LEU A 114 3.02 3.47 4.22
CA LEU A 114 3.30 3.41 5.65
C LEU A 114 2.65 2.16 6.25
N GLU A 115 3.29 1.61 7.27
CA GLU A 115 2.71 0.61 8.16
C GLU A 115 2.81 1.12 9.60
N ASP A 116 1.68 1.27 10.27
CA ASP A 116 1.57 1.90 11.59
C ASP A 116 2.36 3.23 11.68
N GLY A 117 2.37 3.98 10.55
CA GLY A 117 3.09 5.22 10.39
C GLY A 117 4.61 5.11 10.19
N VAL A 118 5.17 3.93 9.97
CA VAL A 118 6.55 3.69 9.54
C VAL A 118 6.60 3.61 8.02
N ARG A 119 7.58 4.27 7.39
CA ARG A 119 7.73 4.24 5.94
C ARG A 119 8.12 2.87 5.42
N LEU A 120 7.41 2.43 4.39
CA LEU A 120 7.74 1.22 3.64
C LEU A 120 8.44 1.49 2.30
N ASN A 121 8.31 2.72 1.76
CA ASN A 121 8.96 3.06 0.50
C ASN A 121 10.46 2.84 0.60
N ASN A 122 10.96 2.00 -0.29
CA ASN A 122 12.38 1.80 -0.47
C ASN A 122 13.03 3.09 -1.00
N ARG A 123 14.05 3.58 -0.31
CA ARG A 123 14.86 4.72 -0.75
C ARG A 123 16.13 4.30 -1.50
N LEU A 124 16.28 2.99 -1.74
CA LEU A 124 17.39 2.50 -2.54
C LEU A 124 17.14 2.77 -4.03
N TYR A 125 15.94 2.48 -4.52
CA TYR A 125 15.59 2.59 -5.94
C TYR A 125 14.69 3.76 -6.28
N GLY A 126 14.96 4.40 -7.45
CA GLY A 126 14.15 5.48 -8.01
C GLY A 126 12.83 5.02 -8.61
N GLY A 127 12.80 3.83 -9.16
CA GLY A 127 11.69 3.28 -9.95
C GLY A 127 10.41 2.97 -9.17
N GLY A 128 10.35 3.27 -7.88
CA GLY A 128 9.13 3.18 -7.09
C GLY A 128 8.71 1.75 -6.79
N THR A 129 9.64 0.84 -6.63
CA THR A 129 9.34 -0.48 -6.07
C THR A 129 9.00 -0.30 -4.59
N THR A 130 7.79 -0.65 -4.23
CA THR A 130 7.37 -0.62 -2.83
C THR A 130 7.33 -2.06 -2.35
N PRO A 131 8.04 -2.42 -1.29
CA PRO A 131 8.00 -3.75 -0.72
C PRO A 131 6.71 -3.96 0.08
N LEU A 132 5.57 -3.93 -0.61
CA LEU A 132 4.26 -4.31 -0.05
C LEU A 132 4.03 -5.82 -0.12
N ASP A 133 4.99 -6.50 -0.61
CA ASP A 133 4.97 -7.84 -1.11
C ASP A 133 4.89 -8.91 -0.03
N THR A 134 5.15 -8.57 1.23
CA THR A 134 5.13 -9.56 2.32
C THR A 134 4.02 -9.34 3.34
N LEU A 135 3.16 -8.31 3.14
CA LEU A 135 2.07 -8.02 4.05
C LEU A 135 0.79 -8.78 3.68
N PRO A 136 0.39 -9.81 4.44
CA PRO A 136 -0.87 -10.50 4.22
C PRO A 136 -2.06 -9.63 4.65
N ALA A 137 -3.15 -9.73 3.89
CA ALA A 137 -4.37 -8.98 4.17
C ALA A 137 -4.99 -9.28 5.54
N SER A 138 -4.76 -10.48 6.07
CA SER A 138 -5.28 -10.94 7.38
C SER A 138 -4.73 -10.17 8.58
N MET A 139 -3.55 -9.56 8.45
CA MET A 139 -2.91 -8.79 9.52
C MET A 139 -3.44 -7.35 9.65
N VAL A 140 -4.25 -6.91 8.72
CA VAL A 140 -4.70 -5.52 8.61
C VAL A 140 -5.98 -5.29 9.39
N GLU A 141 -6.02 -4.25 10.22
CA GLU A 141 -7.24 -3.72 10.84
C GLU A 141 -7.98 -2.77 9.90
N ARG A 142 -7.23 -1.89 9.22
CA ARG A 142 -7.73 -0.99 8.19
C ARG A 142 -6.59 -0.42 7.35
N ILE A 143 -6.91 0.10 6.17
CA ILE A 143 -5.99 0.87 5.34
C ILE A 143 -6.59 2.25 5.16
N GLU A 144 -5.78 3.28 5.43
CA GLU A 144 -6.15 4.69 5.32
C GLU A 144 -5.46 5.29 4.10
N ILE A 145 -6.21 5.85 3.17
CA ILE A 145 -5.68 6.48 1.96
C ILE A 145 -5.98 7.98 2.05
N VAL A 146 -4.94 8.78 2.23
CA VAL A 146 -5.00 10.23 2.32
C VAL A 146 -4.59 10.82 0.98
N GLU A 147 -5.54 11.34 0.21
CA GLU A 147 -5.31 11.83 -1.15
C GLU A 147 -4.76 13.25 -1.20
N GLY A 148 -4.07 13.59 -2.29
CA GLY A 148 -3.50 14.91 -2.55
C GLY A 148 -2.10 15.11 -1.98
N PRO A 149 -1.58 16.36 -1.95
CA PRO A 149 -0.21 16.66 -1.53
C PRO A 149 -0.04 16.55 -0.02
N GLN A 150 0.39 15.40 0.47
CA GLN A 150 0.48 15.08 1.89
C GLN A 150 1.88 15.31 2.50
N ALA A 151 2.76 16.01 1.77
CA ALA A 151 4.14 16.21 2.20
C ALA A 151 4.30 17.01 3.51
N LEU A 152 3.30 17.75 3.94
CA LEU A 152 3.32 18.49 5.21
C LEU A 152 3.53 17.54 6.40
N PHE A 153 2.65 16.56 6.56
CA PHE A 153 2.70 15.61 7.69
C PHE A 153 3.58 14.40 7.39
N TYR A 154 3.58 13.93 6.15
CA TYR A 154 4.20 12.65 5.79
C TYR A 154 5.57 12.79 5.09
N GLY A 155 5.95 13.97 4.60
CA GLY A 155 7.26 14.25 3.98
C GLY A 155 7.40 13.78 2.54
N THR A 156 8.59 13.28 2.16
CA THR A 156 8.93 12.90 0.78
C THR A 156 8.04 11.79 0.22
N GLN A 157 7.89 11.75 -1.12
CA GLN A 157 7.11 10.74 -1.89
C GLN A 157 5.58 10.80 -1.71
N SER A 158 5.03 11.71 -0.93
CA SER A 158 3.59 11.90 -0.74
C SER A 158 3.03 12.99 -1.68
N ILE A 159 3.33 12.85 -2.99
CA ILE A 159 2.93 13.81 -4.03
C ILE A 159 1.45 13.61 -4.40
N ALA A 160 1.02 12.39 -4.61
CA ALA A 160 -0.35 12.03 -4.95
C ALA A 160 -1.20 11.66 -3.72
N GLY A 161 -0.54 11.18 -2.68
CA GLY A 161 -1.18 10.77 -1.43
C GLY A 161 -0.28 9.92 -0.58
N ALA A 162 -0.82 9.50 0.56
CA ALA A 162 -0.20 8.55 1.47
C ALA A 162 -1.18 7.39 1.76
N VAL A 163 -0.68 6.18 1.79
CA VAL A 163 -1.40 4.96 2.17
C VAL A 163 -0.80 4.46 3.47
N ASN A 164 -1.59 4.41 4.54
CA ASN A 164 -1.17 3.94 5.85
C ASN A 164 -1.90 2.65 6.20
N ILE A 165 -1.16 1.57 6.31
CA ILE A 165 -1.67 0.25 6.68
C ILE A 165 -1.62 0.16 8.19
N ILE A 166 -2.78 0.01 8.83
CA ILE A 166 -2.89 -0.15 10.27
C ILE A 166 -3.05 -1.64 10.56
N THR A 167 -2.07 -2.21 11.23
CA THR A 167 -2.13 -3.62 11.64
C THR A 167 -3.06 -3.80 12.85
N ARG A 168 -3.44 -5.04 13.17
CA ARG A 168 -4.45 -5.37 14.19
C ARG A 168 -4.37 -4.50 15.43
N ASP A 169 -5.52 -3.96 15.87
CA ASP A 169 -5.63 -3.05 17.02
C ASP A 169 -5.96 -3.78 18.32
N PHE A 170 -5.78 -3.11 19.43
CA PHE A 170 -6.00 -3.60 20.79
C PHE A 170 -7.50 -3.81 21.10
N SER A 171 -7.77 -4.66 22.09
CA SER A 171 -9.11 -4.91 22.62
C SER A 171 -9.11 -4.88 24.15
N ASP A 172 -10.23 -4.46 24.73
CA ASP A 172 -10.45 -4.53 26.17
C ASP A 172 -10.90 -5.92 26.63
N HIS A 173 -11.28 -6.79 25.68
CA HIS A 173 -11.71 -8.16 25.92
C HIS A 173 -10.82 -9.12 25.15
N THR A 174 -10.57 -10.30 25.71
CA THR A 174 -9.87 -11.36 25.00
C THR A 174 -10.72 -11.86 23.86
N ASN A 175 -10.19 -11.74 22.65
CA ASN A 175 -10.77 -12.25 21.43
C ASN A 175 -9.68 -12.56 20.40
N GLY A 176 -10.06 -13.29 19.38
CA GLY A 176 -9.15 -13.64 18.30
C GLY A 176 -9.84 -14.42 17.19
N GLU A 177 -9.09 -14.68 16.13
CA GLU A 177 -9.54 -15.50 15.00
C GLU A 177 -8.41 -16.41 14.54
N LEU A 178 -8.79 -17.58 14.03
CA LEU A 178 -7.92 -18.49 13.30
C LEU A 178 -8.58 -18.80 11.98
N THR A 179 -7.86 -18.64 10.89
CA THR A 179 -8.34 -18.91 9.52
C THR A 179 -7.42 -19.93 8.85
N ALA A 180 -8.02 -20.90 8.18
CA ALA A 180 -7.31 -21.84 7.31
C ALA A 180 -8.05 -21.98 5.98
N GLY A 181 -7.33 -22.07 4.87
CA GLY A 181 -7.94 -22.20 3.56
C GLY A 181 -6.96 -22.57 2.45
N GLY A 182 -7.49 -22.61 1.25
CA GLY A 182 -6.70 -22.86 0.06
C GLY A 182 -7.45 -22.50 -1.22
N ASP A 183 -6.75 -22.53 -2.33
CA ASP A 183 -7.31 -22.20 -3.63
C ASP A 183 -6.85 -23.12 -4.76
N THR A 184 -7.37 -22.89 -5.96
CA THR A 184 -7.09 -23.70 -7.16
C THR A 184 -5.69 -23.51 -7.73
N ASN A 185 -4.91 -22.55 -7.25
CA ASN A 185 -3.49 -22.38 -7.58
C ASN A 185 -2.57 -23.22 -6.67
N SER A 186 -3.15 -24.23 -5.99
CA SER A 186 -2.47 -25.03 -4.97
C SER A 186 -1.89 -24.18 -3.84
N SER A 187 -2.64 -23.15 -3.44
CA SER A 187 -2.28 -22.28 -2.33
C SER A 187 -2.84 -22.81 -1.01
N TYR A 188 -2.09 -22.55 0.05
CA TYR A 188 -2.50 -22.78 1.44
C TYR A 188 -2.36 -21.48 2.21
N HIS A 189 -3.40 -21.11 2.95
CA HIS A 189 -3.45 -19.92 3.78
C HIS A 189 -3.75 -20.34 5.21
N LEU A 190 -2.90 -19.93 6.14
CA LEU A 190 -3.11 -20.10 7.57
C LEU A 190 -2.78 -18.78 8.27
N ASP A 191 -3.75 -18.19 8.90
CA ASP A 191 -3.56 -16.96 9.65
C ASP A 191 -4.35 -16.94 10.95
N GLY A 192 -3.93 -16.09 11.86
CA GLY A 192 -4.66 -15.87 13.08
C GLY A 192 -4.12 -14.72 13.91
N TYR A 193 -4.97 -14.23 14.79
CA TYR A 193 -4.60 -13.25 15.81
C TYR A 193 -5.29 -13.52 17.12
N ALA A 194 -4.67 -13.04 18.19
CA ALA A 194 -5.26 -12.97 19.53
C ALA A 194 -4.94 -11.60 20.13
N ARG A 195 -5.90 -11.04 20.85
CA ARG A 195 -5.75 -9.75 21.52
C ARG A 195 -6.56 -9.68 22.80
N GLY A 196 -6.15 -8.80 23.72
CA GLY A 196 -6.86 -8.62 24.98
C GLY A 196 -6.01 -8.03 26.08
N PRO A 197 -6.51 -8.01 27.32
CA PRO A 197 -5.75 -7.55 28.47
C PRO A 197 -4.61 -8.53 28.81
N LEU A 198 -3.44 -8.00 29.16
CA LEU A 198 -2.28 -8.76 29.64
C LEU A 198 -1.55 -7.97 30.72
N GLY A 199 -1.63 -8.41 31.98
CA GLY A 199 -1.07 -7.69 33.12
C GLY A 199 -1.63 -6.26 33.22
N PRO A 200 -0.78 -5.22 33.32
CA PRO A 200 -1.23 -3.83 33.40
C PRO A 200 -1.62 -3.24 32.05
N GLY A 201 -1.42 -3.96 30.96
CA GLY A 201 -1.62 -3.46 29.61
C GLY A 201 -2.53 -4.33 28.76
N ARG A 202 -2.42 -4.14 27.46
CA ARG A 202 -3.13 -4.89 26.43
C ARG A 202 -2.14 -5.39 25.41
N PHE A 203 -2.40 -6.56 24.84
CA PHE A 203 -1.58 -7.14 23.78
C PHE A 203 -2.38 -7.39 22.52
N VAL A 204 -1.67 -7.47 21.42
CA VAL A 204 -2.09 -8.05 20.14
C VAL A 204 -0.94 -8.91 19.65
N ALA A 205 -1.25 -10.12 19.22
CA ALA A 205 -0.29 -10.99 18.53
C ALA A 205 -0.97 -11.57 17.30
N TYR A 206 -0.28 -11.63 16.19
CA TYR A 206 -0.79 -12.14 14.91
C TYR A 206 0.30 -12.88 14.15
N ALA A 207 -0.13 -13.87 13.35
CA ALA A 207 0.76 -14.60 12.47
C ALA A 207 0.01 -15.02 11.20
N SER A 208 0.74 -15.13 10.09
CA SER A 208 0.25 -15.74 8.86
C SER A 208 1.32 -16.58 8.18
N ALA A 209 0.86 -17.57 7.42
CA ALA A 209 1.69 -18.38 6.54
C ALA A 209 0.90 -18.64 5.26
N ASP A 210 1.46 -18.21 4.15
CA ASP A 210 0.88 -18.32 2.82
C ASP A 210 1.87 -19.01 1.90
N GLU A 211 1.43 -20.07 1.20
CA GLU A 211 2.24 -20.83 0.26
C GLU A 211 1.43 -21.14 -0.99
N SER A 212 2.03 -21.02 -2.16
CA SER A 212 1.40 -21.33 -3.43
C SER A 212 2.40 -21.89 -4.42
N LYS A 213 1.94 -22.83 -5.25
CA LYS A 213 2.67 -23.19 -6.47
C LYS A 213 2.52 -22.14 -7.56
N GLY A 214 1.57 -21.23 -7.39
CA GLY A 214 1.33 -20.12 -8.29
C GLY A 214 0.65 -20.50 -9.59
N PHE A 215 0.85 -19.65 -10.57
CA PHE A 215 0.35 -19.83 -11.94
C PHE A 215 1.38 -19.31 -12.93
N MET A 216 1.23 -19.66 -14.21
CA MET A 216 2.07 -19.13 -15.29
C MET A 216 1.77 -17.62 -15.47
N PRO A 217 2.75 -16.74 -15.21
CA PRO A 217 2.55 -15.29 -15.35
C PRO A 217 2.60 -14.80 -16.81
N PHE A 218 2.90 -15.69 -17.77
CA PHE A 218 2.95 -15.39 -19.19
C PHE A 218 2.13 -16.42 -19.98
N PRO A 219 1.64 -16.10 -21.20
CA PRO A 219 1.07 -17.08 -22.11
C PRO A 219 2.07 -18.20 -22.43
N GLU A 220 1.60 -19.44 -22.45
CA GLU A 220 2.48 -20.61 -22.69
C GLU A 220 3.26 -20.51 -24.00
N ASN A 221 2.67 -19.91 -25.04
CA ASN A 221 3.30 -19.71 -26.34
C ASN A 221 4.33 -18.56 -26.38
N GLU A 222 4.48 -17.81 -25.30
CA GLU A 222 5.49 -16.76 -25.18
C GLU A 222 6.75 -17.24 -24.42
N PHE A 223 6.70 -18.44 -23.82
CA PHE A 223 7.89 -19.05 -23.25
C PHE A 223 8.76 -19.66 -24.33
N GLN A 224 10.05 -19.34 -24.29
CA GLN A 224 11.07 -19.97 -25.12
C GLN A 224 11.44 -21.35 -24.59
N PRO A 225 11.98 -22.27 -25.43
CA PRO A 225 12.45 -23.59 -25.00
C PRO A 225 13.57 -23.51 -23.93
N SER A 226 14.35 -22.44 -23.92
CA SER A 226 15.40 -22.21 -22.93
C SER A 226 14.87 -21.99 -21.51
N SER A 227 13.63 -21.50 -21.34
CA SER A 227 13.04 -21.29 -20.02
C SER A 227 12.34 -22.56 -19.52
N THR A 228 12.75 -23.03 -18.34
CA THR A 228 12.20 -24.23 -17.70
C THR A 228 11.41 -23.95 -16.43
N GLN A 229 11.61 -22.81 -15.76
CA GLN A 229 10.78 -22.34 -14.65
C GLN A 229 9.64 -21.47 -15.19
N ARG A 230 8.41 -22.00 -15.17
CA ARG A 230 7.26 -21.34 -15.81
C ARG A 230 6.18 -20.89 -14.86
N ASP A 231 6.17 -21.42 -13.63
CA ASP A 231 5.19 -21.03 -12.61
C ASP A 231 5.82 -20.06 -11.62
N ARG A 232 4.98 -19.17 -11.12
CA ARG A 232 5.36 -18.25 -10.07
C ARG A 232 4.88 -18.75 -8.71
N ALA A 233 5.72 -19.52 -8.05
CA ALA A 233 5.47 -19.96 -6.69
C ALA A 233 5.86 -18.88 -5.66
N TYR A 234 5.24 -18.94 -4.49
CA TYR A 234 5.62 -18.10 -3.36
C TYR A 234 5.45 -18.83 -2.03
N SER A 235 6.22 -18.38 -1.04
CA SER A 235 6.06 -18.71 0.37
C SER A 235 6.25 -17.43 1.16
N ALA A 236 5.23 -17.00 1.90
CA ALA A 236 5.26 -15.81 2.73
C ALA A 236 4.89 -16.18 4.17
N PHE A 237 5.63 -15.64 5.13
CA PHE A 237 5.39 -15.81 6.54
C PHE A 237 5.48 -14.45 7.24
N SER A 238 4.55 -14.15 8.12
CA SER A 238 4.55 -12.92 8.91
C SER A 238 4.19 -13.22 10.36
N LEU A 239 4.85 -12.51 11.25
CA LEU A 239 4.61 -12.57 12.69
C LEU A 239 4.69 -11.15 13.26
N GLY A 240 3.72 -10.76 14.08
CA GLY A 240 3.78 -9.47 14.74
C GLY A 240 3.17 -9.50 16.13
N ALA A 241 3.64 -8.58 16.95
CA ALA A 241 3.12 -8.36 18.29
C ALA A 241 3.14 -6.88 18.67
N LYS A 242 2.10 -6.46 19.39
CA LYS A 242 2.01 -5.13 19.97
C LYS A 242 1.69 -5.24 21.46
N TYR A 243 2.25 -4.35 22.25
CA TYR A 243 1.90 -4.20 23.65
C TYR A 243 1.70 -2.73 24.00
N ARG A 244 0.61 -2.43 24.68
CA ARG A 244 0.25 -1.10 25.12
C ARG A 244 0.02 -1.07 26.62
N VAL A 245 0.60 -0.08 27.28
CA VAL A 245 0.35 0.19 28.69
C VAL A 245 -0.02 1.66 28.90
N ASP A 246 -1.11 1.89 29.60
CA ASP A 246 -1.53 3.21 30.04
C ASP A 246 -0.99 3.41 31.47
N PHE A 247 0.13 4.17 31.62
CA PHE A 247 0.70 4.47 32.95
C PHE A 247 -0.21 5.40 33.75
N SER A 248 -0.97 6.22 33.05
CA SER A 248 -2.02 7.07 33.57
C SER A 248 -3.00 7.39 32.42
N PRO A 249 -4.16 8.01 32.65
CA PRO A 249 -5.03 8.51 31.60
C PRO A 249 -4.32 9.47 30.61
N GLN A 250 -3.21 10.09 31.07
CA GLN A 250 -2.45 11.07 30.30
C GLN A 250 -1.26 10.46 29.54
N VAL A 251 -0.72 9.32 29.98
CA VAL A 251 0.55 8.79 29.45
C VAL A 251 0.37 7.34 29.03
N ARG A 252 0.58 7.09 27.75
CA ARG A 252 0.50 5.77 27.11
C ARG A 252 1.81 5.44 26.42
N LEU A 253 2.30 4.22 26.61
CA LEU A 253 3.39 3.63 25.85
C LEU A 253 2.84 2.49 24.99
N THR A 254 3.17 2.50 23.71
CA THR A 254 2.93 1.41 22.77
C THR A 254 4.25 0.94 22.20
N VAL A 255 4.50 -0.35 22.20
CA VAL A 255 5.63 -0.96 21.49
C VAL A 255 5.09 -2.00 20.52
N SER A 256 5.71 -2.11 19.36
CA SER A 256 5.35 -3.11 18.35
C SER A 256 6.58 -3.66 17.67
N GLU A 257 6.46 -4.90 17.23
CA GLU A 257 7.47 -5.58 16.41
C GLU A 257 6.73 -6.43 15.39
N GLN A 258 7.26 -6.44 14.17
CA GLN A 258 6.79 -7.26 13.07
C GLN A 258 7.97 -7.83 12.30
N HIS A 259 7.89 -9.12 12.00
CA HIS A 259 8.80 -9.84 11.14
C HIS A 259 8.07 -10.40 9.92
N ASN A 260 8.59 -10.13 8.72
CA ASN A 260 8.09 -10.67 7.47
C ASN A 260 9.21 -11.44 6.76
N PHE A 261 8.85 -12.60 6.22
CA PHE A 261 9.70 -13.40 5.35
C PHE A 261 8.95 -13.74 4.07
N GLY A 262 9.59 -13.61 2.92
CA GLY A 262 9.05 -14.03 1.63
C GLY A 262 10.09 -14.72 0.78
N LYS A 263 9.70 -15.82 0.15
CA LYS A 263 10.40 -16.41 -1.00
C LYS A 263 9.49 -16.34 -2.19
N LEU A 264 9.95 -15.72 -3.24
CA LEU A 264 9.19 -15.52 -4.47
C LEU A 264 9.98 -16.07 -5.64
N ASP A 265 9.40 -17.02 -6.37
CA ASP A 265 9.99 -17.52 -7.60
C ASP A 265 9.65 -16.58 -8.76
N TYR A 266 10.59 -16.35 -9.66
CA TYR A 266 10.42 -15.53 -10.85
C TYR A 266 10.43 -16.40 -12.11
N ALA A 267 9.33 -16.43 -12.84
CA ALA A 267 9.32 -16.96 -14.19
C ALA A 267 9.75 -15.84 -15.15
N VAL A 268 10.62 -16.15 -16.10
CA VAL A 268 11.03 -15.28 -17.19
C VAL A 268 10.85 -16.06 -18.49
N PRO A 269 10.43 -15.43 -19.60
CA PRO A 269 10.11 -16.16 -20.84
C PRO A 269 11.26 -16.93 -21.47
N GLU A 270 12.49 -16.47 -21.29
CA GLU A 270 13.71 -17.05 -21.87
C GLU A 270 14.78 -17.36 -20.83
N PHE A 271 15.64 -18.31 -21.13
CA PHE A 271 16.86 -18.74 -20.45
C PHE A 271 16.68 -19.31 -19.04
N VAL A 272 15.79 -18.79 -18.23
CA VAL A 272 15.72 -19.08 -16.80
C VAL A 272 15.47 -20.58 -16.51
N LYS A 273 16.43 -21.15 -15.78
CA LYS A 273 16.32 -22.46 -15.15
C LYS A 273 15.70 -22.36 -13.77
N THR A 274 16.13 -21.38 -12.99
CA THR A 274 15.62 -21.08 -11.66
C THR A 274 15.94 -19.65 -11.30
N ALA A 275 14.92 -18.89 -10.92
CA ALA A 275 15.10 -17.55 -10.37
C ALA A 275 14.16 -17.36 -9.18
N PHE A 276 14.69 -16.79 -8.09
CA PHE A 276 13.90 -16.49 -6.91
C PHE A 276 14.53 -15.38 -6.07
N ASN A 277 13.70 -14.75 -5.27
CA ASN A 277 14.11 -13.72 -4.32
C ASN A 277 13.70 -14.13 -2.90
N ASN A 278 14.64 -14.15 -1.96
CA ASN A 278 14.37 -14.30 -0.55
C ASN A 278 14.39 -12.93 0.11
N ARG A 279 13.35 -12.60 0.85
CA ARG A 279 13.17 -11.30 1.51
C ARG A 279 12.95 -11.48 2.99
N ASN A 280 13.53 -10.58 3.77
CA ASN A 280 13.33 -10.50 5.21
C ASN A 280 13.14 -9.03 5.59
N GLU A 281 12.21 -8.80 6.49
CA GLU A 281 11.88 -7.46 6.97
C GLU A 281 11.58 -7.52 8.48
N ASP A 282 12.12 -6.54 9.21
CA ASP A 282 11.80 -6.32 10.61
C ASP A 282 11.41 -4.86 10.83
N ILE A 283 10.26 -4.63 11.47
CA ILE A 283 9.78 -3.31 11.82
C ILE A 283 9.56 -3.26 13.33
N LEU A 284 10.34 -2.43 14.02
CA LEU A 284 10.24 -2.20 15.46
C LEU A 284 9.84 -0.76 15.73
N THR A 285 8.83 -0.55 16.59
CA THR A 285 8.41 0.79 17.00
C THR A 285 8.26 0.93 18.52
N GLY A 286 8.46 2.14 18.99
CA GLY A 286 8.12 2.54 20.34
C GLY A 286 7.52 3.95 20.34
N LYS A 287 6.27 4.08 20.79
CA LYS A 287 5.52 5.34 20.79
C LYS A 287 5.06 5.71 22.18
N LEU A 288 5.35 6.95 22.58
CA LEU A 288 4.87 7.58 23.80
C LEU A 288 3.86 8.65 23.46
N ASP A 289 2.61 8.47 23.87
CA ASP A 289 1.55 9.45 23.77
C ASP A 289 1.35 10.16 25.10
N ILE A 290 1.25 11.49 25.09
CA ILE A 290 1.08 12.34 26.27
C ILE A 290 -0.06 13.32 26.03
N THR A 291 -1.08 13.26 26.87
CA THR A 291 -2.14 14.28 26.98
C THR A 291 -1.81 15.17 28.16
N ALA A 292 -1.02 16.21 27.94
CA ALA A 292 -0.53 17.08 29.01
C ALA A 292 -1.64 17.94 29.63
N SER A 293 -2.64 18.31 28.82
CA SER A 293 -3.86 19.01 29.23
C SER A 293 -4.94 18.85 28.16
N ASP A 294 -6.13 19.41 28.40
CA ASP A 294 -7.21 19.48 27.40
C ASP A 294 -6.83 20.29 26.14
N THR A 295 -5.78 21.11 26.23
CA THR A 295 -5.30 21.97 25.15
C THR A 295 -3.95 21.56 24.58
N LEU A 296 -3.31 20.51 25.10
CA LEU A 296 -2.01 20.04 24.64
C LEU A 296 -1.92 18.51 24.66
N GLN A 297 -1.79 17.96 23.47
CA GLN A 297 -1.46 16.54 23.24
C GLN A 297 -0.19 16.46 22.43
N LEU A 298 0.60 15.42 22.67
CA LEU A 298 1.80 15.16 21.88
C LEU A 298 2.11 13.66 21.84
N PHE A 299 2.83 13.25 20.80
CA PHE A 299 3.49 11.94 20.77
C PHE A 299 4.94 12.05 20.33
N VAL A 300 5.72 11.07 20.72
CA VAL A 300 7.06 10.80 20.21
C VAL A 300 7.14 9.32 19.88
N LYS A 301 7.49 9.01 18.63
CA LYS A 301 7.66 7.65 18.11
C LYS A 301 9.07 7.47 17.60
N GLY A 302 9.78 6.46 18.12
CA GLY A 302 11.01 5.95 17.53
C GLY A 302 10.71 4.70 16.73
N TYR A 303 11.41 4.51 15.61
CA TYR A 303 11.28 3.32 14.79
C TYR A 303 12.62 2.83 14.26
N TYR A 304 12.66 1.52 13.95
CA TYR A 304 13.73 0.84 13.26
C TYR A 304 13.12 -0.12 12.26
N HIS A 305 13.42 0.06 10.98
CA HIS A 305 12.96 -0.74 9.87
C HIS A 305 14.19 -1.30 9.16
N TRP A 306 14.31 -2.61 9.12
CA TRP A 306 15.36 -3.33 8.42
C TRP A 306 14.74 -4.20 7.35
N TRP A 307 15.26 -4.11 6.13
CA TRP A 307 14.80 -4.88 5.00
C TRP A 307 16.00 -5.41 4.22
N ARG A 308 15.95 -6.68 3.82
CA ARG A 308 17.01 -7.33 3.05
C ARG A 308 16.43 -8.31 2.05
N SER A 309 16.99 -8.33 0.84
CA SER A 309 16.71 -9.25 -0.23
C SER A 309 17.96 -9.99 -0.66
N HIS A 310 17.79 -11.23 -1.15
CA HIS A 310 18.84 -12.00 -1.81
C HIS A 310 18.24 -12.57 -3.08
N TYR A 311 18.75 -12.15 -4.22
CA TYR A 311 18.36 -12.64 -5.52
C TYR A 311 19.27 -13.79 -5.96
N THR A 312 18.69 -14.76 -6.66
CA THR A 312 19.40 -15.87 -7.27
C THR A 312 18.78 -16.15 -8.62
N GLU A 313 19.61 -16.24 -9.66
CA GLU A 313 19.21 -16.58 -11.03
C GLU A 313 20.26 -17.49 -11.67
N PHE A 314 19.78 -18.65 -12.13
CA PHE A 314 20.54 -19.60 -12.93
C PHE A 314 19.86 -19.78 -14.26
N ASP A 315 20.61 -19.63 -15.35
CA ASP A 315 20.11 -19.80 -16.70
C ASP A 315 20.49 -21.13 -17.32
N ASN A 316 19.65 -21.58 -18.24
CA ASN A 316 19.96 -22.71 -19.11
C ASN A 316 20.85 -22.21 -20.26
N ASP A 317 22.14 -22.52 -20.22
CA ASP A 317 23.09 -22.22 -21.28
C ASP A 317 23.81 -23.50 -21.73
N PRO A 318 23.46 -24.07 -22.88
CA PRO A 318 24.15 -25.26 -23.40
C PRO A 318 25.63 -25.07 -23.68
N SER A 319 26.11 -23.82 -23.79
CA SER A 319 27.51 -23.48 -24.02
C SER A 319 28.33 -23.41 -22.73
N ALA A 320 27.70 -23.22 -21.60
CA ALA A 320 28.33 -23.11 -20.29
C ALA A 320 28.70 -24.49 -19.71
N PRO A 321 29.71 -24.58 -18.83
CA PRO A 321 30.07 -25.81 -18.16
C PRO A 321 28.91 -26.40 -17.35
N GLY A 322 28.45 -27.59 -17.74
CA GLY A 322 27.29 -28.23 -17.09
C GLY A 322 25.93 -27.77 -17.60
N GLY A 323 25.91 -26.94 -18.64
CA GLY A 323 24.68 -26.47 -19.25
C GLY A 323 23.94 -25.39 -18.42
N ILE A 324 24.64 -24.71 -17.52
CA ILE A 324 24.08 -23.72 -16.60
C ILE A 324 25.02 -22.51 -16.55
N ASP A 325 24.48 -21.35 -16.74
CA ASP A 325 25.11 -20.08 -16.40
C ASP A 325 24.59 -19.55 -15.06
N VAL A 326 25.48 -18.97 -14.25
CA VAL A 326 25.15 -18.37 -12.95
C VAL A 326 25.09 -16.87 -13.16
N VAL A 327 23.88 -16.33 -13.29
CA VAL A 327 23.66 -14.89 -13.47
C VAL A 327 23.83 -14.18 -12.13
N ASP A 328 23.08 -14.65 -11.11
CA ASP A 328 23.15 -14.14 -9.74
C ASP A 328 23.20 -15.31 -8.75
N ASP A 329 24.02 -15.21 -7.72
CA ASP A 329 24.11 -16.23 -6.65
C ASP A 329 24.05 -15.60 -5.26
N HIS A 330 22.83 -15.44 -4.72
CA HIS A 330 22.55 -14.82 -3.42
C HIS A 330 22.99 -13.35 -3.33
N ASP A 331 22.86 -12.60 -4.42
CA ASP A 331 23.28 -11.21 -4.45
C ASP A 331 22.42 -10.36 -3.51
N PRO A 332 23.06 -9.73 -2.51
CA PRO A 332 22.34 -9.05 -1.46
C PRO A 332 22.06 -7.59 -1.81
N TRP A 333 20.84 -7.14 -1.54
CA TRP A 333 20.53 -5.73 -1.45
C TRP A 333 19.57 -5.48 -0.30
N GLY A 334 19.65 -4.30 0.28
CA GLY A 334 18.82 -3.99 1.41
C GLY A 334 19.16 -2.67 2.09
N TYR A 335 18.34 -2.32 3.06
CA TYR A 335 18.45 -1.07 3.78
C TYR A 335 18.05 -1.19 5.25
N VAL A 336 18.48 -0.18 5.99
CA VAL A 336 17.97 0.14 7.33
C VAL A 336 17.44 1.56 7.28
N ASP A 337 16.20 1.75 7.67
CA ASP A 337 15.58 3.05 7.90
C ASP A 337 15.23 3.17 9.39
N ARG A 338 15.70 4.21 10.04
CA ARG A 338 15.44 4.45 11.46
C ARG A 338 15.18 5.93 11.69
N GLY A 339 14.33 6.22 12.64
CA GLY A 339 14.01 7.62 12.87
C GLY A 339 13.21 7.89 14.12
N VAL A 340 12.89 9.16 14.24
CA VAL A 340 12.04 9.71 15.30
C VAL A 340 11.01 10.62 14.66
N ASN A 341 9.74 10.38 14.94
CA ASN A 341 8.65 11.27 14.61
C ASN A 341 8.09 11.85 15.90
N ALA A 342 7.90 13.15 15.96
CA ALA A 342 7.28 13.82 17.09
C ALA A 342 6.29 14.86 16.60
N MET A 343 5.11 14.92 17.20
CA MET A 343 4.09 15.92 16.88
C MET A 343 3.35 16.33 18.14
N ALA A 344 3.02 17.62 18.21
CA ALA A 344 2.19 18.21 19.25
C ALA A 344 0.99 18.91 18.61
N GLU A 345 -0.18 18.75 19.21
CA GLU A 345 -1.39 19.53 18.96
C GLU A 345 -1.60 20.49 20.12
N LEU A 346 -1.72 21.76 19.80
CA LEU A 346 -2.07 22.83 20.76
C LEU A 346 -3.41 23.44 20.35
N LYS A 347 -4.25 23.70 21.33
CA LYS A 347 -5.52 24.44 21.18
C LYS A 347 -5.40 25.78 21.93
N PRO A 348 -4.74 26.80 21.33
CA PRO A 348 -4.41 28.06 22.02
C PRO A 348 -5.65 28.87 22.36
N MET A 349 -6.72 28.69 21.61
CA MET A 349 -8.03 29.29 21.86
C MET A 349 -9.12 28.42 21.23
N ARG A 350 -10.36 28.64 21.66
CA ARG A 350 -11.50 27.92 21.13
C ARG A 350 -11.62 28.09 19.61
N GLY A 351 -11.71 26.97 18.90
CA GLY A 351 -11.87 26.95 17.45
C GLY A 351 -10.58 27.13 16.65
N VAL A 352 -9.41 27.01 17.28
CA VAL A 352 -8.11 27.03 16.61
C VAL A 352 -7.26 25.85 17.09
N ASP A 353 -6.81 25.02 16.16
CA ASP A 353 -5.84 23.94 16.39
C ASP A 353 -4.51 24.31 15.73
N VAL A 354 -3.40 24.05 16.42
CA VAL A 354 -2.03 24.28 15.95
C VAL A 354 -1.25 22.97 16.08
N TYR A 355 -0.67 22.51 14.99
CA TYR A 355 0.20 21.33 14.95
C TYR A 355 1.63 21.77 14.77
N LEU A 356 2.53 21.20 15.55
CA LEU A 356 3.98 21.39 15.43
C LEU A 356 4.64 20.02 15.45
N GLY A 357 5.56 19.77 14.52
CA GLY A 357 6.21 18.49 14.45
C GLY A 357 7.66 18.53 14.00
N TYR A 358 8.34 17.46 14.35
CA TYR A 358 9.72 17.20 13.98
C TYR A 358 9.86 15.74 13.53
N ASP A 359 10.53 15.54 12.38
CA ASP A 359 10.91 14.22 11.89
C ASP A 359 12.43 14.17 11.70
N PHE A 360 13.01 13.10 12.21
CA PHE A 360 14.36 12.66 11.89
C PHE A 360 14.31 11.30 11.24
N GLN A 361 14.96 11.14 10.10
CA GLN A 361 15.14 9.88 9.41
C GLN A 361 16.62 9.67 9.12
N ASN A 362 17.16 8.50 9.38
CA ASN A 362 18.47 8.08 8.92
C ASN A 362 18.32 6.79 8.14
N TYR A 363 18.70 6.85 6.91
CA TYR A 363 18.63 5.77 5.95
C TYR A 363 20.04 5.29 5.61
N TYR A 364 20.20 3.98 5.52
CA TYR A 364 21.46 3.32 5.21
C TYR A 364 21.18 2.10 4.34
N GLY A 365 21.81 1.99 3.19
CA GLY A 365 21.58 0.89 2.26
C GLY A 365 22.79 0.51 1.44
N SER A 366 22.75 -0.68 0.84
CA SER A 366 23.74 -1.19 -0.10
C SER A 366 23.08 -2.11 -1.12
N ASP A 367 23.61 -2.15 -2.30
CA ASP A 367 23.18 -3.00 -3.40
C ASP A 367 24.39 -3.55 -4.14
N ALA A 368 24.48 -4.86 -4.29
CA ALA A 368 25.60 -5.50 -4.98
C ALA A 368 25.47 -5.41 -6.50
N VAL A 369 24.23 -5.42 -7.03
CA VAL A 369 23.96 -5.36 -8.48
C VAL A 369 24.25 -3.95 -9.00
N LEU A 370 23.70 -2.92 -8.36
CA LEU A 370 23.91 -1.51 -8.74
C LEU A 370 25.23 -0.92 -8.23
N VAL A 371 26.04 -1.73 -7.57
CA VAL A 371 27.33 -1.32 -6.97
C VAL A 371 27.16 -0.08 -6.08
N ILE A 372 26.16 -0.11 -5.22
CA ILE A 372 25.95 0.91 -4.20
C ILE A 372 26.64 0.45 -2.92
N ASP A 373 27.78 1.07 -2.62
CA ASP A 373 28.49 0.84 -1.38
C ASP A 373 27.81 1.62 -0.26
N LYS A 374 27.44 0.92 0.80
CA LYS A 374 26.92 1.39 2.11
C LYS A 374 26.84 2.91 2.32
N HIS A 375 25.90 3.58 1.65
CA HIS A 375 25.66 5.00 1.85
C HIS A 375 24.64 5.26 2.95
N SER A 376 24.89 6.32 3.73
CA SER A 376 24.00 6.78 4.79
C SER A 376 23.52 8.19 4.49
N GLU A 377 22.24 8.37 4.51
CA GLU A 377 21.55 9.66 4.41
C GLU A 377 20.77 9.95 5.67
N SER A 378 20.71 11.23 6.05
CA SER A 378 19.84 11.69 7.12
C SER A 378 18.97 12.84 6.63
N VAL A 379 17.72 12.88 7.07
CA VAL A 379 16.80 13.98 6.80
C VAL A 379 16.28 14.51 8.12
N ASN A 380 16.43 15.82 8.35
CA ASN A 380 15.78 16.52 9.45
C ASN A 380 14.64 17.35 8.88
N ALA A 381 13.49 17.32 9.50
CA ALA A 381 12.38 18.16 9.08
C ALA A 381 11.64 18.78 10.26
N LEU A 382 11.25 20.02 10.08
CA LEU A 382 10.36 20.75 10.98
C LEU A 382 9.11 21.15 10.23
N PHE A 383 7.95 21.00 10.85
CA PHE A 383 6.69 21.40 10.23
C PHE A 383 5.72 21.99 11.24
N GLY A 384 4.78 22.76 10.71
CA GLY A 384 3.68 23.29 11.51
C GLY A 384 2.48 23.62 10.64
N GLU A 385 1.31 23.51 11.23
CA GLU A 385 0.02 23.84 10.63
C GLU A 385 -0.83 24.58 11.64
N ILE A 386 -1.62 25.51 11.15
CA ILE A 386 -2.72 26.13 11.88
C ILE A 386 -4.02 25.82 11.16
N SER A 387 -5.04 25.43 11.92
CA SER A 387 -6.39 25.19 11.37
C SER A 387 -7.46 25.82 12.25
N THR A 388 -8.56 26.19 11.60
CA THR A 388 -9.79 26.62 12.29
C THR A 388 -10.74 25.42 12.42
N THR A 389 -11.67 25.51 13.37
CA THR A 389 -12.78 24.56 13.48
C THR A 389 -14.12 25.30 13.33
N PRO A 390 -15.25 24.56 13.14
CA PRO A 390 -16.58 25.17 13.06
C PRO A 390 -16.98 26.01 14.29
N GLU A 391 -16.27 25.89 15.40
CA GLU A 391 -16.49 26.72 16.60
C GLU A 391 -16.04 28.17 16.39
N LEU A 392 -15.03 28.42 15.54
CA LEU A 392 -14.56 29.76 15.21
C LEU A 392 -15.25 30.29 13.95
N LEU A 393 -15.27 29.49 12.90
CA LEU A 393 -15.87 29.85 11.62
C LEU A 393 -17.02 28.89 11.31
N HIS A 394 -18.24 29.38 11.50
CA HIS A 394 -19.43 28.58 11.28
C HIS A 394 -19.44 27.98 9.86
N ASN A 395 -19.57 26.67 9.76
CA ASN A 395 -19.58 25.89 8.51
C ASN A 395 -18.29 25.97 7.66
N LEU A 396 -17.23 26.61 8.12
CA LEU A 396 -15.99 26.77 7.39
C LEU A 396 -14.80 26.32 8.23
N THR A 397 -14.03 25.37 7.71
CA THR A 397 -12.73 24.98 8.25
C THR A 397 -11.65 25.39 7.26
N LEU A 398 -10.61 26.05 7.75
CA LEU A 398 -9.43 26.44 6.98
C LEU A 398 -8.19 25.86 7.65
N ALA A 399 -7.24 25.39 6.86
CA ALA A 399 -5.94 24.99 7.36
C ALA A 399 -4.81 25.52 6.46
N ALA A 400 -3.67 25.85 7.06
CA ALA A 400 -2.46 26.27 6.36
C ALA A 400 -1.23 25.78 7.10
N GLY A 401 -0.29 25.18 6.39
CA GLY A 401 0.91 24.62 6.98
C GLY A 401 2.15 24.74 6.10
N VAL A 402 3.31 24.60 6.73
CA VAL A 402 4.62 24.62 6.08
C VAL A 402 5.53 23.56 6.69
N ARG A 403 6.35 22.93 5.86
CA ARG A 403 7.39 21.98 6.27
C ARG A 403 8.70 22.31 5.57
N TYR A 404 9.78 22.32 6.34
CA TYR A 404 11.15 22.45 5.87
C TYR A 404 11.89 21.14 6.07
N ASN A 405 12.56 20.65 5.02
CA ASN A 405 13.31 19.41 5.01
C ASN A 405 14.78 19.70 4.67
N ALA A 406 15.68 19.21 5.51
CA ALA A 406 17.13 19.37 5.38
C ALA A 406 17.79 17.97 5.29
N PRO A 407 17.94 17.42 4.07
CA PRO A 407 18.69 16.17 3.86
C PRO A 407 20.19 16.42 4.04
N SER A 408 20.96 15.37 4.40
CA SER A 408 22.42 15.43 4.50
C SER A 408 23.10 15.43 3.13
N VAL A 409 22.40 14.95 2.08
CA VAL A 409 22.87 14.93 0.69
C VAL A 409 21.76 15.52 -0.19
N GLY A 410 22.15 16.27 -1.22
CA GLY A 410 21.23 16.97 -2.10
C GLY A 410 20.74 18.31 -1.53
N GLN A 411 19.64 18.81 -2.08
CA GLN A 411 19.13 20.15 -1.73
C GLN A 411 17.95 20.09 -0.75
N ASN A 412 17.85 21.14 0.08
CA ASN A 412 16.73 21.34 0.98
C ASN A 412 15.41 21.49 0.23
N ALA A 413 14.31 21.04 0.82
CA ALA A 413 12.97 21.20 0.27
C ALA A 413 12.04 21.90 1.26
N THR A 414 11.32 22.92 0.79
CA THR A 414 10.26 23.58 1.54
C THR A 414 8.93 23.34 0.85
N VAL A 415 7.95 22.87 1.59
CA VAL A 415 6.59 22.61 1.09
C VAL A 415 5.58 23.33 1.95
N GLY A 416 4.47 23.72 1.33
CA GLY A 416 3.34 24.35 2.02
C GLY A 416 2.03 23.83 1.46
N THR A 417 1.01 23.75 2.31
CA THR A 417 -0.35 23.36 1.96
C THR A 417 -1.35 24.35 2.53
N VAL A 418 -2.43 24.51 1.80
CA VAL A 418 -3.63 25.19 2.28
C VAL A 418 -4.83 24.32 1.95
N SER A 419 -5.78 24.21 2.87
CA SER A 419 -7.03 23.51 2.64
C SER A 419 -8.22 24.27 3.20
N ALA A 420 -9.39 23.99 2.64
CA ALA A 420 -10.65 24.58 3.07
C ALA A 420 -11.78 23.55 2.92
N ARG A 421 -12.69 23.51 3.87
CA ARG A 421 -13.94 22.78 3.82
C ARG A 421 -15.09 23.70 4.20
N TYR A 422 -16.10 23.78 3.34
CA TYR A 422 -17.34 24.50 3.62
C TYR A 422 -18.51 23.52 3.63
N ASP A 423 -19.25 23.48 4.72
CA ASP A 423 -20.41 22.63 4.91
C ASP A 423 -21.70 23.45 4.68
N PHE A 424 -22.44 23.12 3.60
CA PHE A 424 -23.68 23.83 3.21
C PHE A 424 -24.87 23.52 4.14
N GLY A 425 -24.73 22.53 5.02
CA GLY A 425 -25.82 21.93 5.76
C GLY A 425 -26.45 20.74 5.02
N GLY A 426 -27.22 19.92 5.76
CA GLY A 426 -27.79 18.69 5.19
C GLY A 426 -26.76 17.65 4.71
N GLY A 427 -25.52 17.73 5.18
CA GLY A 427 -24.44 16.83 4.80
C GLY A 427 -23.72 17.19 3.50
N PHE A 428 -24.11 18.27 2.79
CA PHE A 428 -23.40 18.72 1.58
C PHE A 428 -22.18 19.56 1.92
N PHE A 429 -21.09 19.34 1.19
CA PHE A 429 -19.81 20.01 1.41
C PHE A 429 -19.11 20.37 0.11
N LEU A 430 -18.26 21.40 0.18
CA LEU A 430 -17.23 21.74 -0.79
C LEU A 430 -15.87 21.67 -0.09
N LYS A 431 -14.92 20.98 -0.67
CA LYS A 431 -13.54 20.88 -0.19
C LYS A 431 -12.59 21.40 -1.26
N ALA A 432 -11.50 22.02 -0.85
CA ALA A 432 -10.40 22.38 -1.71
C ALA A 432 -9.08 22.21 -0.95
N MET A 433 -8.07 21.66 -1.61
CA MET A 433 -6.72 21.55 -1.10
C MET A 433 -5.72 21.94 -2.19
N ALA A 434 -4.82 22.85 -1.88
CA ALA A 434 -3.73 23.23 -2.76
C ALA A 434 -2.41 23.18 -2.00
N GLY A 435 -1.34 22.78 -2.68
CA GLY A 435 -0.03 22.72 -2.05
C GLY A 435 1.06 22.26 -3.01
N ASN A 436 2.27 22.27 -2.50
CA ASN A 436 3.40 21.63 -3.16
C ASN A 436 3.86 20.42 -2.36
N ALA A 437 4.40 19.44 -3.07
CA ALA A 437 5.03 18.25 -2.49
C ALA A 437 6.37 17.99 -3.21
N PHE A 438 7.13 17.04 -2.73
CA PHE A 438 8.46 16.75 -3.25
C PHE A 438 8.80 15.27 -3.14
N ARG A 439 9.80 14.85 -3.96
CA ARG A 439 10.46 13.55 -3.85
C ARG A 439 11.97 13.81 -3.76
N LEU A 440 12.59 13.34 -2.69
CA LEU A 440 14.04 13.32 -2.59
C LEU A 440 14.61 12.24 -3.52
N PRO A 441 15.81 12.45 -4.09
CA PRO A 441 16.52 11.41 -4.82
C PRO A 441 16.72 10.16 -3.96
N THR A 442 16.79 9.00 -4.60
CA THR A 442 17.11 7.71 -3.96
C THR A 442 18.61 7.44 -3.97
N ALA A 443 19.04 6.37 -3.28
CA ALA A 443 20.44 5.99 -3.26
C ALA A 443 20.95 5.58 -4.65
N GLU A 444 20.15 4.88 -5.45
CA GLU A 444 20.42 4.59 -6.86
C GLU A 444 20.70 5.88 -7.63
N GLU A 445 19.76 6.82 -7.62
CA GLU A 445 19.88 8.07 -8.34
C GLU A 445 21.09 8.92 -7.91
N LEU A 446 21.51 8.80 -6.64
CA LEU A 446 22.64 9.56 -6.10
C LEU A 446 24.00 8.83 -6.22
N PHE A 447 24.02 7.52 -6.07
CA PHE A 447 25.24 6.78 -5.74
C PHE A 447 25.47 5.49 -6.54
N ALA A 448 24.55 5.06 -7.41
CA ALA A 448 24.77 3.90 -8.28
C ALA A 448 26.07 4.07 -9.09
N ASN A 449 26.77 2.98 -9.29
CA ASN A 449 27.98 2.95 -10.11
C ASN A 449 28.12 1.58 -10.79
N ASP A 450 27.04 1.14 -11.43
CA ASP A 450 27.05 -0.07 -12.23
C ASP A 450 27.89 0.17 -13.49
N PRO A 451 29.02 -0.56 -13.66
CA PRO A 451 29.93 -0.33 -14.78
C PRO A 451 29.34 -0.70 -16.15
N PHE A 452 28.20 -1.36 -16.18
CA PHE A 452 27.55 -1.83 -17.41
C PHE A 452 26.27 -1.09 -17.75
N ASP A 453 25.71 -0.30 -16.82
CA ASP A 453 24.40 0.33 -17.01
C ASP A 453 24.38 1.80 -16.57
N GLU A 454 24.52 2.11 -15.27
CA GLU A 454 24.18 3.43 -14.77
C GLU A 454 25.15 4.02 -13.75
N ARG A 455 25.10 5.37 -13.66
CA ARG A 455 25.85 6.14 -12.66
C ARG A 455 24.96 7.21 -12.00
N GLY A 456 24.96 7.24 -10.68
CA GLY A 456 24.28 8.23 -9.86
C GLY A 456 24.91 9.62 -9.95
N ASN A 457 24.16 10.61 -9.47
CA ASN A 457 24.57 12.01 -9.43
C ASN A 457 24.24 12.64 -8.06
N PRO A 458 25.24 12.92 -7.22
CA PRO A 458 25.04 13.52 -5.89
C PRO A 458 24.49 14.95 -5.90
N ASP A 459 24.52 15.65 -7.04
CA ASP A 459 24.08 17.04 -7.20
C ASP A 459 22.59 17.17 -7.56
N LEU A 460 21.85 16.07 -7.58
CA LEU A 460 20.43 16.06 -7.93
C LEU A 460 19.60 16.94 -7.01
N LYS A 461 18.65 17.65 -7.63
CA LYS A 461 17.61 18.42 -6.95
C LYS A 461 16.39 17.53 -6.70
N PRO A 462 15.66 17.75 -5.61
CA PRO A 462 14.38 17.07 -5.41
C PRO A 462 13.41 17.35 -6.57
N GLU A 463 12.64 16.35 -6.96
CA GLU A 463 11.45 16.58 -7.78
C GLU A 463 10.45 17.40 -6.96
N THR A 464 9.76 18.32 -7.59
CA THR A 464 8.78 19.18 -6.93
C THR A 464 7.46 19.16 -7.68
N SER A 465 6.36 19.22 -6.95
CA SER A 465 5.02 19.27 -7.56
C SER A 465 4.22 20.45 -7.06
N LYS A 466 3.27 20.90 -7.91
CA LYS A 466 2.17 21.79 -7.53
C LYS A 466 0.86 21.04 -7.73
N ASN A 467 0.03 21.04 -6.73
CA ASN A 467 -1.20 20.25 -6.71
C ASN A 467 -2.41 21.10 -6.33
N LEU A 468 -3.56 20.76 -6.91
CA LEU A 468 -4.87 21.30 -6.57
C LEU A 468 -5.90 20.17 -6.66
N ASN A 469 -6.61 19.91 -5.58
CA ASN A 469 -7.78 19.04 -5.52
C ASN A 469 -9.00 19.87 -5.10
N VAL A 470 -10.11 19.71 -5.80
CA VAL A 470 -11.39 20.35 -5.45
C VAL A 470 -12.46 19.28 -5.50
N SER A 471 -13.27 19.16 -4.46
CA SER A 471 -14.37 18.19 -4.43
C SER A 471 -15.66 18.79 -3.90
N LEU A 472 -16.75 18.26 -4.41
CA LEU A 472 -18.12 18.54 -3.99
C LEU A 472 -18.81 17.22 -3.68
N GLY A 473 -19.52 17.13 -2.56
CA GLY A 473 -20.20 15.90 -2.19
C GLY A 473 -21.33 16.11 -1.20
N GLY A 474 -22.00 15.01 -0.87
CA GLY A 474 -23.10 15.01 0.07
C GLY A 474 -23.95 13.73 0.00
N PRO A 475 -25.02 13.64 0.81
CA PRO A 475 -25.91 12.50 0.80
C PRO A 475 -26.75 12.45 -0.47
N VAL A 476 -27.13 11.24 -0.89
CA VAL A 476 -28.19 11.02 -1.89
C VAL A 476 -29.54 11.05 -1.17
N PRO A 477 -30.45 11.96 -1.55
CA PRO A 477 -31.72 12.08 -0.84
C PRO A 477 -32.55 10.79 -0.85
N GLY A 478 -33.03 10.36 0.32
CA GLY A 478 -33.96 9.24 0.47
C GLY A 478 -33.31 7.86 0.51
N VAL A 479 -31.98 7.77 0.40
CA VAL A 479 -31.21 6.52 0.55
C VAL A 479 -29.94 6.79 1.37
N GLY A 480 -29.40 5.76 2.01
CA GLY A 480 -28.19 5.88 2.84
C GLY A 480 -26.88 5.94 2.05
N LEU A 481 -26.90 6.57 0.87
CA LEU A 481 -25.71 6.72 0.01
C LEU A 481 -25.13 8.13 0.12
N HIS A 482 -23.81 8.22 -0.04
CA HIS A 482 -23.06 9.46 -0.16
C HIS A 482 -22.34 9.48 -1.49
N TRP A 483 -22.21 10.65 -2.09
CA TRP A 483 -21.47 10.84 -3.33
C TRP A 483 -20.42 11.92 -3.17
N GLU A 484 -19.32 11.79 -3.91
CA GLU A 484 -18.29 12.83 -4.04
C GLU A 484 -17.76 12.89 -5.47
N ALA A 485 -17.66 14.10 -6.01
CA ALA A 485 -17.03 14.41 -7.28
C ALA A 485 -15.78 15.24 -7.03
N ILE A 486 -14.64 14.81 -7.59
CA ILE A 486 -13.32 15.43 -7.40
C ILE A 486 -12.74 15.80 -8.76
N GLY A 487 -12.16 17.02 -8.84
CA GLY A 487 -11.22 17.40 -9.89
C GLY A 487 -9.82 17.51 -9.29
N PHE A 488 -8.81 16.93 -9.95
CA PHE A 488 -7.43 16.96 -9.49
C PHE A 488 -6.48 17.43 -10.60
N PHE A 489 -5.49 18.23 -10.17
CA PHE A 489 -4.49 18.87 -11.05
C PHE A 489 -3.13 18.77 -10.38
N ARG A 490 -2.12 18.27 -11.12
CA ARG A 490 -0.77 18.07 -10.61
C ARG A 490 0.24 18.40 -11.71
N ASP A 491 1.23 19.24 -11.40
CA ASP A 491 2.39 19.53 -12.25
C ASP A 491 3.65 19.14 -11.49
N ILE A 492 4.46 18.23 -12.05
CA ILE A 492 5.72 17.75 -11.44
C ILE A 492 6.87 18.23 -12.33
N LYS A 493 7.90 18.78 -11.70
CA LYS A 493 9.10 19.33 -12.33
C LYS A 493 10.37 18.81 -11.68
N ASN A 494 11.52 19.08 -12.31
CA ASN A 494 12.85 18.58 -11.94
C ASN A 494 12.84 17.04 -11.88
N LEU A 495 12.25 16.42 -12.89
CA LEU A 495 12.16 14.96 -12.97
C LEU A 495 13.57 14.37 -12.90
N ILE A 496 13.73 13.31 -12.12
CA ILE A 496 14.98 12.57 -12.03
C ILE A 496 14.87 11.38 -12.97
N ASP A 497 15.78 11.33 -13.94
CA ASP A 497 15.85 10.29 -14.97
C ASP A 497 17.27 10.32 -15.59
N TYR A 498 17.59 9.43 -16.50
CA TYR A 498 18.84 9.51 -17.27
C TYR A 498 18.83 10.78 -18.14
N ASP A 499 19.86 11.61 -17.92
CA ASP A 499 20.00 12.91 -18.58
C ASP A 499 21.10 12.91 -19.65
N THR A 500 22.19 12.17 -19.37
CA THR A 500 23.34 12.09 -20.27
C THR A 500 23.91 10.68 -20.31
N PHE A 501 24.51 10.33 -21.45
CA PHE A 501 25.29 9.12 -21.61
C PHE A 501 26.78 9.47 -21.56
N ASP A 502 27.56 8.77 -20.74
CA ASP A 502 29.02 8.92 -20.67
C ASP A 502 29.70 7.93 -21.64
N PRO A 503 30.20 8.38 -22.80
CA PRO A 503 30.79 7.49 -23.80
C PRO A 503 32.14 6.89 -23.38
N VAL A 504 32.73 7.36 -22.28
CA VAL A 504 34.01 6.85 -21.76
C VAL A 504 33.77 5.62 -20.88
N THR A 505 32.77 5.70 -20.02
CA THR A 505 32.39 4.60 -19.12
C THR A 505 31.32 3.69 -19.69
N GLY A 506 30.54 4.15 -20.68
CA GLY A 506 29.40 3.43 -21.25
C GLY A 506 28.14 3.49 -20.36
N GLN A 507 28.11 4.39 -19.38
CA GLN A 507 27.03 4.48 -18.40
C GLN A 507 26.04 5.60 -18.73
N ASP A 508 24.75 5.34 -18.48
CA ASP A 508 23.74 6.38 -18.36
C ASP A 508 23.86 7.11 -17.03
N VAL A 509 23.79 8.44 -17.03
CA VAL A 509 24.00 9.28 -15.85
C VAL A 509 22.73 9.96 -15.44
N PHE A 510 22.32 9.79 -14.19
CA PHE A 510 21.15 10.46 -13.63
C PHE A 510 21.30 11.98 -13.62
N GLY A 511 20.22 12.69 -13.97
CA GLY A 511 20.12 14.14 -13.95
C GLY A 511 18.71 14.63 -13.66
N ASN A 512 18.58 15.94 -13.47
CA ASN A 512 17.26 16.55 -13.46
C ASN A 512 16.86 16.92 -14.88
N VAL A 513 16.16 16.03 -15.57
CA VAL A 513 15.76 16.22 -16.96
C VAL A 513 14.74 17.36 -17.08
N ALA A 514 14.82 18.07 -18.20
CA ALA A 514 13.86 19.12 -18.53
C ALA A 514 12.49 18.51 -18.81
N GLY A 515 11.44 19.25 -18.43
CA GLY A 515 10.07 18.85 -18.71
C GLY A 515 9.13 18.99 -17.52
N THR A 516 7.86 18.79 -17.78
CA THR A 516 6.82 18.83 -16.74
C THR A 516 5.86 17.67 -16.96
N VAL A 517 5.75 16.80 -15.98
CA VAL A 517 4.65 15.82 -15.94
C VAL A 517 3.40 16.53 -15.47
N ARG A 518 2.35 16.47 -16.27
CA ARG A 518 1.04 17.07 -15.99
C ARG A 518 0.01 15.97 -15.82
N VAL A 519 -0.62 15.94 -14.65
CA VAL A 519 -1.76 15.05 -14.39
C VAL A 519 -3.01 15.91 -14.22
N ARG A 520 -4.04 15.57 -14.98
CA ARG A 520 -5.35 16.23 -14.95
C ARG A 520 -6.42 15.17 -14.96
N GLY A 521 -7.41 15.30 -14.10
CA GLY A 521 -8.47 14.32 -14.09
C GLY A 521 -9.65 14.67 -13.22
N GLY A 522 -10.60 13.75 -13.20
CA GLY A 522 -11.77 13.80 -12.37
C GLY A 522 -12.19 12.41 -11.90
N GLN A 523 -12.78 12.36 -10.74
CA GLN A 523 -13.28 11.15 -10.12
C GLN A 523 -14.67 11.42 -9.58
N PHE A 524 -15.54 10.44 -9.75
CA PHE A 524 -16.87 10.42 -9.13
C PHE A 524 -17.00 9.11 -8.35
N SER A 525 -17.48 9.19 -7.13
CA SER A 525 -17.78 8.03 -6.30
C SER A 525 -19.13 8.17 -5.61
N VAL A 526 -19.76 7.03 -5.39
CA VAL A 526 -20.97 6.89 -4.57
C VAL A 526 -20.84 5.61 -3.74
N GLU A 527 -21.21 5.67 -2.47
CA GLU A 527 -21.08 4.55 -1.55
C GLU A 527 -22.04 4.68 -0.38
N GLY A 528 -22.29 3.57 0.31
CA GLY A 528 -23.13 3.51 1.51
C GLY A 528 -24.16 2.39 1.48
N ALA A 529 -25.15 2.48 2.37
CA ALA A 529 -26.22 1.50 2.50
C ALA A 529 -27.40 1.85 1.58
N LEU A 530 -27.74 0.96 0.66
CA LEU A 530 -28.94 1.02 -0.16
C LEU A 530 -30.18 0.61 0.66
N THR A 531 -30.01 -0.40 1.49
CA THR A 531 -30.96 -0.89 2.48
C THR A 531 -30.17 -1.35 3.72
N PRO A 532 -30.81 -1.67 4.85
CA PRO A 532 -30.10 -2.25 6.00
C PRO A 532 -29.35 -3.54 5.70
N GLU A 533 -29.69 -4.24 4.64
CA GLU A 533 -29.10 -5.53 4.25
C GLU A 533 -28.20 -5.44 3.00
N VAL A 534 -28.19 -4.31 2.32
CA VAL A 534 -27.44 -4.13 1.07
C VAL A 534 -26.63 -2.86 1.14
N SER A 535 -25.33 -2.98 1.09
CA SER A 535 -24.41 -1.86 0.92
C SER A 535 -23.63 -1.98 -0.39
N GLY A 536 -23.11 -0.88 -0.89
CA GLY A 536 -22.33 -0.90 -2.11
C GLY A 536 -21.59 0.39 -2.38
N SER A 537 -20.69 0.31 -3.33
CA SER A 537 -19.94 1.45 -3.84
C SER A 537 -19.81 1.38 -5.36
N ALA A 538 -19.70 2.53 -5.99
CA ALA A 538 -19.32 2.63 -7.39
C ALA A 538 -18.47 3.87 -7.61
N SER A 539 -17.48 3.77 -8.47
CA SER A 539 -16.60 4.90 -8.81
C SER A 539 -16.18 4.86 -10.26
N TYR A 540 -15.90 6.04 -10.80
CA TYR A 540 -15.27 6.23 -12.10
C TYR A 540 -14.21 7.31 -11.98
N THR A 541 -13.01 7.04 -12.50
CA THR A 541 -11.89 7.98 -12.52
C THR A 541 -11.36 8.10 -13.93
N TYR A 542 -11.19 9.33 -14.41
CA TYR A 542 -10.49 9.66 -15.63
C TYR A 542 -9.20 10.41 -15.30
N SER A 543 -8.06 10.00 -15.90
CA SER A 543 -6.76 10.63 -15.69
C SER A 543 -6.01 10.78 -17.00
N SER A 544 -5.63 12.00 -17.31
CA SER A 544 -4.65 12.31 -18.35
C SER A 544 -3.33 12.63 -17.67
N ALA A 545 -2.32 11.78 -17.86
CA ALA A 545 -0.95 11.97 -17.37
C ALA A 545 -0.02 12.10 -18.57
N THR A 546 0.57 13.27 -18.78
CA THR A 546 1.40 13.55 -19.96
C THR A 546 2.68 14.28 -19.55
N GLN A 547 3.75 14.09 -20.31
CA GLN A 547 4.97 14.90 -20.18
C GLN A 547 5.03 15.88 -21.34
N ASP A 548 5.12 17.17 -21.02
CA ASP A 548 5.21 18.31 -21.98
C ASP A 548 4.12 18.34 -23.07
N GLY A 549 2.93 17.80 -22.75
CA GLY A 549 1.81 17.72 -23.69
C GLY A 549 1.93 16.60 -24.72
N GLY A 550 2.85 15.66 -24.50
CA GLY A 550 3.01 14.43 -25.26
C GLY A 550 1.87 13.42 -25.03
N PRO A 551 2.07 12.17 -25.42
CA PRO A 551 1.09 11.10 -25.21
C PRO A 551 0.92 10.78 -23.72
N GLN A 552 -0.09 9.93 -23.41
CA GLN A 552 -0.28 9.37 -22.08
C GLN A 552 1.00 8.64 -21.64
N ILE A 553 1.44 8.92 -20.42
CA ILE A 553 2.59 8.23 -19.81
C ILE A 553 2.30 6.74 -19.73
N THR A 554 3.31 5.94 -20.05
CA THR A 554 3.20 4.47 -20.05
C THR A 554 2.86 3.92 -18.65
N ASN A 555 2.14 2.81 -18.63
CA ASN A 555 1.71 2.09 -17.42
C ASN A 555 0.77 2.87 -16.49
N ILE A 556 0.22 4.00 -16.93
CA ILE A 556 -0.81 4.77 -16.20
C ILE A 556 -2.14 4.63 -16.95
N PRO A 557 -3.19 4.05 -16.33
CA PRO A 557 -4.49 3.91 -16.99
C PRO A 557 -5.17 5.27 -17.22
N VAL A 558 -5.81 5.41 -18.38
CA VAL A 558 -6.59 6.61 -18.74
C VAL A 558 -7.90 6.67 -17.95
N SER A 559 -8.50 5.51 -17.68
CA SER A 559 -9.75 5.45 -16.91
C SER A 559 -9.83 4.19 -16.09
N LEU A 560 -10.53 4.30 -14.95
CA LEU A 560 -10.82 3.22 -14.03
C LEU A 560 -12.30 3.29 -13.66
N ALA A 561 -12.97 2.13 -13.58
CA ALA A 561 -14.27 2.04 -12.93
C ALA A 561 -14.28 0.86 -11.97
N LYS A 562 -14.85 1.07 -10.80
CA LYS A 562 -14.99 0.03 -9.79
C LYS A 562 -16.43 0.03 -9.29
N ALA A 563 -16.94 -1.15 -8.98
CA ALA A 563 -18.21 -1.28 -8.30
C ALA A 563 -18.15 -2.46 -7.34
N SER A 564 -18.77 -2.33 -6.19
CA SER A 564 -18.96 -3.43 -5.25
C SER A 564 -20.36 -3.43 -4.67
N LEU A 565 -20.86 -4.61 -4.35
CA LEU A 565 -22.14 -4.80 -3.69
C LEU A 565 -21.97 -5.88 -2.63
N ASP A 566 -22.39 -5.61 -1.40
CA ASP A 566 -22.44 -6.55 -0.30
C ASP A 566 -23.88 -6.76 0.16
N TYR A 567 -24.35 -8.00 0.07
CA TYR A 567 -25.65 -8.44 0.58
C TYR A 567 -25.43 -9.26 1.84
N HIS A 568 -25.99 -8.81 2.96
CA HIS A 568 -25.84 -9.43 4.28
C HIS A 568 -27.16 -9.43 5.04
N PRO A 569 -28.07 -10.37 4.70
CA PRO A 569 -29.36 -10.45 5.36
C PRO A 569 -29.21 -10.65 6.86
N MET A 570 -30.00 -9.92 7.65
CA MET A 570 -29.89 -9.96 9.11
C MET A 570 -30.38 -11.29 9.71
N GLU A 571 -31.41 -11.87 9.12
CA GLU A 571 -32.05 -13.10 9.62
C GLU A 571 -31.43 -14.40 9.06
N LEU A 572 -30.63 -14.31 8.02
CA LEU A 572 -30.04 -15.48 7.36
C LEU A 572 -28.55 -15.63 7.68
N PRO A 573 -28.03 -16.86 7.82
CA PRO A 573 -26.66 -17.09 8.21
C PRO A 573 -25.68 -17.01 7.03
N PHE A 574 -25.88 -16.13 6.05
CA PHE A 574 -25.00 -15.97 4.91
C PHE A 574 -24.86 -14.51 4.48
N GLY A 575 -23.88 -14.24 3.67
CA GLY A 575 -23.73 -13.00 2.94
C GLY A 575 -23.03 -13.25 1.61
N VAL A 576 -23.17 -12.29 0.70
CA VAL A 576 -22.57 -12.36 -0.64
C VAL A 576 -21.97 -11.00 -0.97
N THR A 577 -20.73 -11.00 -1.43
CA THR A 577 -20.06 -9.80 -1.93
C THR A 577 -19.72 -10.01 -3.41
N ALA A 578 -20.01 -9.01 -4.24
CA ALA A 578 -19.63 -9.02 -5.65
C ALA A 578 -18.85 -7.74 -5.97
N SER A 579 -17.80 -7.84 -6.79
CA SER A 579 -17.04 -6.68 -7.23
C SER A 579 -16.71 -6.75 -8.72
N LEU A 580 -16.59 -5.56 -9.32
CA LEU A 580 -16.26 -5.35 -10.71
C LEU A 580 -15.16 -4.30 -10.81
N ASN A 581 -14.10 -4.62 -11.55
CA ASN A 581 -13.01 -3.71 -11.83
C ASN A 581 -12.86 -3.58 -13.36
N TYR A 582 -13.05 -2.38 -13.89
CA TYR A 582 -12.71 -2.00 -15.24
C TYR A 582 -11.45 -1.17 -15.25
N VAL A 583 -10.52 -1.54 -16.10
CA VAL A 583 -9.28 -0.80 -16.38
C VAL A 583 -9.31 -0.42 -17.85
N GLY A 584 -9.31 0.87 -18.12
CA GLY A 584 -9.32 1.42 -19.48
C GLY A 584 -7.94 1.34 -20.13
N SER A 585 -7.75 2.14 -21.19
CA SER A 585 -6.52 2.08 -21.98
C SER A 585 -5.27 2.35 -21.13
N ILE A 586 -4.30 1.45 -21.26
CA ILE A 586 -2.95 1.56 -20.69
C ILE A 586 -1.97 1.28 -21.81
N TYR A 587 -0.92 2.11 -21.92
CA TYR A 587 0.06 2.00 -22.98
C TYR A 587 1.42 1.58 -22.42
N SER A 588 2.14 0.76 -23.19
CA SER A 588 3.55 0.43 -23.00
C SER A 588 4.23 0.31 -24.36
N SER A 589 5.55 0.48 -24.42
CA SER A 589 6.32 0.41 -25.68
C SER A 589 7.47 -0.60 -25.54
N PRO A 590 7.18 -1.90 -25.33
CA PRO A 590 8.20 -2.92 -25.22
C PRO A 590 8.87 -3.16 -26.58
N ALA A 591 10.04 -3.81 -26.57
CA ALA A 591 10.80 -4.22 -27.75
C ALA A 591 11.18 -3.07 -28.69
N GLY A 592 11.28 -1.83 -28.20
CA GLY A 592 11.60 -0.66 -29.03
C GLY A 592 10.52 -0.30 -30.07
N GLY A 593 9.33 -0.90 -29.95
CA GLY A 593 8.19 -0.66 -30.82
C GLY A 593 7.38 0.59 -30.45
N GLY A 594 6.32 0.86 -31.21
CA GLY A 594 5.37 1.91 -30.88
C GLY A 594 4.49 1.55 -29.67
N PRO A 595 3.68 2.51 -29.15
CA PRO A 595 2.83 2.27 -27.98
C PRO A 595 1.76 1.22 -28.27
N ILE A 596 1.68 0.21 -27.41
CA ILE A 596 0.69 -0.87 -27.43
C ILE A 596 -0.28 -0.66 -26.28
N ASN A 597 -1.58 -0.66 -26.59
CA ASN A 597 -2.62 -0.66 -25.57
C ASN A 597 -2.86 -2.08 -25.05
N PHE A 598 -2.70 -2.31 -23.74
CA PHE A 598 -2.95 -3.59 -23.08
C PHE A 598 -4.06 -3.52 -22.01
N GLY A 599 -4.71 -2.37 -21.87
CA GLY A 599 -5.87 -2.15 -21.02
C GLY A 599 -7.19 -2.63 -21.64
N ASP A 600 -8.27 -1.94 -21.32
CA ASP A 600 -9.64 -2.16 -21.80
C ASP A 600 -10.20 -3.55 -21.42
N TYR A 601 -10.06 -3.89 -20.13
CA TYR A 601 -10.57 -5.14 -19.60
C TYR A 601 -11.44 -4.94 -18.36
N VAL A 602 -12.31 -5.95 -18.11
CA VAL A 602 -13.15 -6.03 -16.92
C VAL A 602 -12.85 -7.34 -16.20
N VAL A 603 -12.68 -7.27 -14.89
CA VAL A 603 -12.58 -8.43 -13.99
C VAL A 603 -13.76 -8.40 -13.02
N PHE A 604 -14.46 -9.51 -12.90
CA PHE A 604 -15.59 -9.69 -11.99
C PHE A 604 -15.26 -10.76 -10.96
N ASN A 605 -15.47 -10.45 -9.68
CA ASN A 605 -15.26 -11.35 -8.56
C ASN A 605 -16.55 -11.50 -7.76
N ILE A 606 -16.74 -12.67 -7.16
CA ILE A 606 -17.85 -12.94 -6.25
C ILE A 606 -17.34 -13.78 -5.08
N SER A 607 -17.82 -13.47 -3.88
CA SER A 607 -17.58 -14.26 -2.69
C SER A 607 -18.87 -14.47 -1.90
N ALA A 608 -18.97 -15.58 -1.22
CA ALA A 608 -20.06 -15.89 -0.30
C ALA A 608 -19.47 -16.29 1.05
N ARG A 609 -20.13 -15.88 2.13
CA ARG A 609 -19.82 -16.27 3.49
C ARG A 609 -21.00 -16.96 4.13
N LEU A 610 -20.76 -18.08 4.80
CA LEU A 610 -21.75 -18.87 5.53
C LEU A 610 -21.33 -18.94 7.01
N PHE A 611 -22.18 -18.47 7.88
CA PHE A 611 -22.03 -18.58 9.34
C PHE A 611 -22.61 -19.92 9.82
N ILE A 612 -21.81 -20.70 10.57
CA ILE A 612 -22.20 -22.05 11.02
C ILE A 612 -22.93 -21.97 12.36
N ASP A 613 -22.55 -20.99 13.19
CA ASP A 613 -23.12 -20.76 14.52
C ASP A 613 -23.94 -19.47 14.57
N GLN A 614 -24.84 -19.38 15.55
CA GLN A 614 -25.70 -18.20 15.75
C GLN A 614 -24.93 -16.97 16.20
N GLU A 615 -23.80 -17.15 16.87
CA GLU A 615 -22.92 -16.09 17.36
C GLU A 615 -21.98 -15.56 16.26
N ARG A 616 -22.01 -16.20 15.08
CA ARG A 616 -21.21 -15.85 13.88
C ARG A 616 -19.71 -15.91 14.10
N HIS A 617 -19.26 -16.73 15.08
CA HIS A 617 -17.85 -16.97 15.33
C HIS A 617 -17.23 -17.92 14.31
N GLN A 618 -18.01 -18.87 13.80
CA GLN A 618 -17.56 -19.85 12.82
C GLN A 618 -18.12 -19.51 11.43
N ARG A 619 -17.23 -19.38 10.47
CA ARG A 619 -17.66 -19.00 9.11
C ARG A 619 -16.87 -19.77 8.06
N VAL A 620 -17.56 -20.15 6.99
CA VAL A 620 -16.97 -20.66 5.75
C VAL A 620 -17.11 -19.58 4.68
N ASP A 621 -16.00 -19.26 4.06
CA ASP A 621 -15.94 -18.33 2.93
C ASP A 621 -15.62 -19.10 1.64
N ILE A 622 -16.34 -18.75 0.59
CA ILE A 622 -16.14 -19.30 -0.75
C ILE A 622 -15.96 -18.12 -1.70
N GLY A 623 -14.84 -18.04 -2.38
CA GLY A 623 -14.52 -17.00 -3.35
C GLY A 623 -14.35 -17.54 -4.76
N LEU A 624 -14.74 -16.76 -5.75
CA LEU A 624 -14.45 -16.99 -7.15
C LEU A 624 -13.96 -15.68 -7.75
N ASN A 625 -12.64 -15.56 -7.87
CA ASN A 625 -11.98 -14.42 -8.49
C ASN A 625 -11.88 -14.64 -10.00
N ASN A 626 -11.98 -13.54 -10.77
CA ASN A 626 -12.00 -13.57 -12.23
C ASN A 626 -13.00 -14.60 -12.79
N VAL A 627 -14.28 -14.46 -12.39
CA VAL A 627 -15.37 -15.42 -12.68
C VAL A 627 -15.43 -15.84 -14.14
N PHE A 628 -15.20 -14.90 -15.07
CA PHE A 628 -15.29 -15.13 -16.50
C PHE A 628 -13.99 -15.61 -17.15
N ASP A 629 -12.96 -15.90 -16.34
CA ASP A 629 -11.64 -16.34 -16.80
C ASP A 629 -11.04 -15.39 -17.85
N LYS A 630 -11.19 -14.09 -17.62
CA LYS A 630 -10.69 -13.08 -18.53
C LYS A 630 -9.16 -13.12 -18.53
N ARG A 631 -8.55 -13.39 -19.68
CA ARG A 631 -7.11 -13.18 -19.87
C ARG A 631 -6.87 -11.70 -20.11
N TYR A 632 -6.01 -11.11 -19.30
CA TYR A 632 -5.63 -9.70 -19.38
C TYR A 632 -4.18 -9.53 -18.96
N ALA A 633 -3.52 -8.55 -19.53
CA ALA A 633 -2.16 -8.18 -19.13
C ALA A 633 -2.17 -7.12 -18.05
N THR A 634 -1.28 -7.24 -17.07
CA THR A 634 -0.99 -6.22 -16.05
C THR A 634 0.22 -5.38 -16.42
N ALA A 635 1.08 -5.91 -17.31
CA ALA A 635 2.24 -5.23 -17.87
C ALA A 635 2.59 -5.84 -19.23
N LEU A 636 3.37 -5.10 -20.01
CA LEU A 636 4.10 -5.62 -21.16
C LEU A 636 5.59 -5.50 -20.90
N SER A 637 6.34 -6.51 -21.32
CA SER A 637 7.81 -6.53 -21.27
C SER A 637 8.39 -6.97 -22.61
N THR A 638 9.71 -6.89 -22.76
CA THR A 638 10.43 -7.38 -23.92
C THR A 638 11.00 -8.75 -23.58
N GLY A 639 10.79 -9.74 -24.45
CA GLY A 639 11.48 -11.00 -24.45
C GLY A 639 12.33 -11.13 -25.73
N PHE A 640 13.19 -12.14 -25.79
CA PHE A 640 14.06 -12.40 -26.92
C PHE A 640 13.89 -13.85 -27.42
N ASP A 641 13.82 -14.03 -28.74
CA ASP A 641 13.73 -15.37 -29.33
C ASP A 641 15.04 -16.11 -29.20
N ASP A 642 15.02 -17.32 -28.68
CA ASP A 642 16.21 -18.17 -28.42
C ASP A 642 17.08 -18.42 -29.67
N ASN A 643 16.47 -18.43 -30.86
CA ASN A 643 17.18 -18.81 -32.07
C ASN A 643 17.71 -17.60 -32.87
N THR A 644 16.96 -16.50 -32.86
CA THR A 644 17.28 -15.31 -33.68
C THR A 644 17.80 -14.16 -32.87
N GLY A 645 17.52 -14.12 -31.54
CA GLY A 645 17.80 -12.97 -30.68
C GLY A 645 16.87 -11.76 -30.97
N ASP A 646 15.83 -11.95 -31.80
CA ASP A 646 14.91 -10.87 -32.11
C ASP A 646 14.02 -10.55 -30.91
N PRO A 647 13.77 -9.26 -30.60
CA PRO A 647 12.89 -8.90 -29.51
C PRO A 647 11.42 -9.15 -29.87
N TYR A 648 10.65 -9.64 -28.91
CA TYR A 648 9.21 -9.80 -29.04
C TYR A 648 8.47 -9.25 -27.78
N VAL A 649 7.16 -9.05 -27.91
CA VAL A 649 6.32 -8.54 -26.84
C VAL A 649 5.87 -9.69 -25.94
N VAL A 650 6.08 -9.55 -24.64
CA VAL A 650 5.66 -10.47 -23.59
C VAL A 650 4.54 -9.85 -22.77
N HIS A 651 3.49 -10.62 -22.51
CA HIS A 651 2.31 -10.19 -21.76
C HIS A 651 2.35 -10.75 -20.32
N ASN A 652 2.62 -9.91 -19.34
CA ASN A 652 2.50 -10.29 -17.93
C ASN A 652 1.01 -10.43 -17.58
N LEU A 653 0.55 -11.64 -17.35
CA LEU A 653 -0.86 -11.94 -17.13
C LEU A 653 -1.29 -11.61 -15.69
N GLY A 654 -2.50 -11.09 -15.57
CA GLY A 654 -3.20 -11.01 -14.29
C GLY A 654 -3.66 -12.39 -13.81
N GLN A 655 -4.15 -12.44 -12.57
CA GLN A 655 -4.59 -13.68 -11.93
C GLN A 655 -5.67 -14.40 -12.76
N PRO A 656 -5.52 -15.69 -13.02
CA PRO A 656 -6.55 -16.50 -13.69
C PRO A 656 -7.78 -16.68 -12.80
N ARG A 657 -8.83 -17.31 -13.32
CA ARG A 657 -9.97 -17.69 -12.50
C ARG A 657 -9.52 -18.58 -11.35
N THR A 658 -9.77 -18.11 -10.12
CA THR A 658 -9.31 -18.76 -8.89
C THR A 658 -10.49 -19.02 -7.97
N PHE A 659 -10.71 -20.27 -7.60
CA PHE A 659 -11.70 -20.67 -6.61
C PHE A 659 -10.99 -20.85 -5.25
N THR A 660 -11.50 -20.18 -4.22
CA THR A 660 -10.93 -20.17 -2.86
C THR A 660 -11.95 -20.66 -1.86
N VAL A 661 -11.51 -21.44 -0.88
CA VAL A 661 -12.31 -21.83 0.29
C VAL A 661 -11.50 -21.55 1.55
N ARG A 662 -12.12 -20.89 2.53
CA ARG A 662 -11.53 -20.60 3.84
C ARG A 662 -12.51 -20.95 4.95
N PHE A 663 -11.99 -21.40 6.06
CA PHE A 663 -12.72 -21.57 7.31
C PHE A 663 -12.11 -20.65 8.36
N THR A 664 -12.94 -19.89 9.04
CA THR A 664 -12.53 -19.01 10.15
C THR A 664 -13.25 -19.44 11.41
N TYR A 665 -12.49 -19.50 12.51
CA TYR A 665 -12.97 -19.70 13.87
C TYR A 665 -12.61 -18.49 14.72
N GLY A 666 -13.61 -17.78 15.24
CA GLY A 666 -13.48 -16.69 16.20
C GLY A 666 -13.74 -17.16 17.63
N PHE A 667 -13.13 -16.53 18.60
CA PHE A 667 -13.29 -16.82 20.04
C PHE A 667 -13.23 -15.57 20.90
#